data_0a262e5cc70a5830d2c0a3ba70a6419b
#
_entry.id   0a262e5cc70a5830d2c0a3ba70a6419b
#
_cell.length_a   1.000
_cell.length_b   1.000
_cell.length_c   1.000
_cell.angle_alpha   90.00
_cell.angle_beta   90.00
_cell.angle_gamma   90.00
#
_symmetry.space_group_name_H-M   'P 1'
#
loop_
_entity.id
_entity.type
_entity.pdbx_description
1 polymer ?
#
loop_
_entity_poly.entity_id
_entity_poly.type
_entity_poly.pdbx_seq_one_letter_code
_entity_poly.pdbx_strand_id
1 'polypeptide(L)'
;MKKLIKLLVIIISVLSFFIYLKEFESDEIFNIKNIENNLENSYDIMIPANLAELDREKQYEAFEKISKKTNSSIFFTRVDRDDDKEKIIKYTYLNDDRYMEKIDLDSGVKLNKDSMNKDQILSTENSKYENQLGIIKVLSDDYILQIKPLKMMIKDGMSFTGFVTISFENNKDIDKKIKDICNIFDVEDLSYSKSETIGKKDSISFFYLGVLYFLIIIILIYNIINSYREFVIKKLLGYSDLDIWKEELKSIVLVQVISNIATIIVLSKIFINRFNGSYIIFLKNMIFIYLIMLIITIIFVSIPYLYLKKIKINLVIKNMRNTKEILYFNTVIKIVLILGFTFIISNQLEKLNEVKKIYNGKYNSWEEAKDYVTFNLDSLDPTVFDSEEFKEGQDKLYKKLNKEGAIYAEFSIFNDLNSSLNKDSKYYSKVCYINPNYLNKHKIYDEFNNEIVVSERNKNWVILIPTQYKKDIKEIKEYFNNWKSTYRDNNKIEIIWTKPSQEYFSYNMNVSTEGNKVLDPVMFVGTEDGLFKGWNHYIFNADGNPLKAKVDKDKPLHKQFKDIIKSSGIDSSSLRVNYANEEVQFKINEYKNYFKNLVLGLISGVTIIFVIIIQSINNYFNQNKKLIFVRSFHGYSNLEKFKEYFYFILKTYGFIALFMLIIRVNLKVGLTILITGITLEILIALVLLIIINKRHLLKVLKGDW
;
A
#
# COMPACT_ATOMS: atom_id res chain seq x y z
N MET A 1 -38.64 7.45 -7.96
CA MET A 1 -37.46 7.88 -8.71
C MET A 1 -36.81 9.12 -8.12
N LYS A 2 -37.47 10.28 -8.02
CA LYS A 2 -36.85 11.50 -7.47
C LYS A 2 -36.19 11.33 -6.10
N LYS A 3 -36.77 10.50 -5.19
CA LYS A 3 -36.16 10.19 -3.88
C LYS A 3 -34.85 9.36 -4.02
N LEU A 4 -34.81 8.41 -4.96
CA LEU A 4 -33.63 7.58 -5.22
C LEU A 4 -32.46 8.42 -5.73
N ILE A 5 -32.73 9.38 -6.65
CA ILE A 5 -31.70 10.28 -7.18
C ILE A 5 -31.11 11.15 -6.08
N LYS A 6 -31.98 11.69 -5.20
CA LYS A 6 -31.52 12.48 -4.05
C LYS A 6 -30.61 11.65 -3.12
N LEU A 7 -30.98 10.41 -2.87
CA LEU A 7 -30.13 9.47 -2.08
C LEU A 7 -28.79 9.22 -2.75
N LEU A 8 -28.77 9.00 -4.07
CA LEU A 8 -27.56 8.74 -4.82
C LEU A 8 -26.62 9.96 -4.85
N VAL A 9 -27.16 11.15 -5.00
CA VAL A 9 -26.38 12.40 -4.92
C VAL A 9 -25.67 12.49 -3.56
N ILE A 10 -26.36 12.14 -2.46
CA ILE A 10 -25.77 12.11 -1.11
C ILE A 10 -24.63 11.09 -1.04
N ILE A 11 -24.88 9.85 -1.50
CA ILE A 11 -23.86 8.79 -1.49
C ILE A 11 -22.64 9.20 -2.28
N ILE A 12 -22.82 9.80 -3.45
CA ILE A 12 -21.72 10.22 -4.30
C ILE A 12 -20.92 11.38 -3.68
N SER A 13 -21.60 12.31 -3.00
CA SER A 13 -20.91 13.38 -2.25
C SER A 13 -19.99 12.77 -1.17
N VAL A 14 -20.48 11.79 -0.42
CA VAL A 14 -19.71 11.08 0.61
C VAL A 14 -18.52 10.32 0.01
N LEU A 15 -18.76 9.54 -1.04
CA LEU A 15 -17.70 8.77 -1.70
C LEU A 15 -16.63 9.69 -2.31
N SER A 16 -17.03 10.80 -2.92
CA SER A 16 -16.08 11.78 -3.48
C SER A 16 -15.19 12.39 -2.41
N PHE A 17 -15.70 12.64 -1.21
CA PHE A 17 -14.92 13.12 -0.09
C PHE A 17 -13.84 12.10 0.32
N PHE A 18 -14.21 10.83 0.53
CA PHE A 18 -13.26 9.80 0.92
C PHE A 18 -12.19 9.53 -0.13
N ILE A 19 -12.58 9.46 -1.41
CA ILE A 19 -11.64 9.25 -2.51
C ILE A 19 -10.63 10.40 -2.54
N TYR A 20 -11.11 11.64 -2.46
CA TYR A 20 -10.21 12.79 -2.53
C TYR A 20 -9.36 12.95 -1.27
N LEU A 21 -9.89 12.63 -0.07
CA LEU A 21 -9.11 12.64 1.16
C LEU A 21 -7.91 11.68 1.07
N LYS A 22 -8.15 10.46 0.60
CA LYS A 22 -7.07 9.47 0.44
C LYS A 22 -6.05 9.87 -0.63
N GLU A 23 -6.48 10.46 -1.72
CA GLU A 23 -5.58 11.00 -2.74
C GLU A 23 -4.72 12.13 -2.17
N PHE A 24 -5.33 13.07 -1.45
CA PHE A 24 -4.63 14.19 -0.86
C PHE A 24 -3.57 13.75 0.17
N GLU A 25 -3.93 12.82 1.06
CA GLU A 25 -2.99 12.24 2.05
C GLU A 25 -1.83 11.52 1.35
N SER A 26 -2.12 10.73 0.32
CA SER A 26 -1.10 10.02 -0.45
C SER A 26 -0.16 10.97 -1.19
N ASP A 27 -0.69 12.00 -1.82
CA ASP A 27 0.09 13.03 -2.52
C ASP A 27 0.98 13.82 -1.54
N GLU A 28 0.46 14.14 -0.36
CA GLU A 28 1.21 14.85 0.66
C GLU A 28 2.43 14.03 1.13
N ILE A 29 2.24 12.75 1.46
CA ILE A 29 3.32 11.84 1.86
C ILE A 29 4.33 11.65 0.73
N PHE A 30 3.85 11.42 -0.51
CA PHE A 30 4.72 11.27 -1.68
C PHE A 30 5.59 12.50 -1.91
N ASN A 31 5.00 13.68 -1.85
CA ASN A 31 5.72 14.94 -2.05
C ASN A 31 6.78 15.15 -0.96
N ILE A 32 6.45 14.86 0.30
CA ILE A 32 7.36 15.02 1.43
C ILE A 32 8.54 14.06 1.34
N LYS A 33 8.30 12.79 0.98
CA LYS A 33 9.37 11.80 0.80
C LYS A 33 10.34 12.18 -0.32
N ASN A 34 9.86 12.90 -1.32
CA ASN A 34 10.60 13.21 -2.54
C ASN A 34 10.96 14.70 -2.71
N ILE A 35 10.95 15.50 -1.65
CA ILE A 35 11.24 16.95 -1.78
C ILE A 35 12.60 17.18 -2.43
N GLU A 36 13.65 16.54 -1.90
CA GLU A 36 15.03 16.64 -2.41
C GLU A 36 15.18 16.06 -3.82
N ASN A 37 14.53 14.93 -4.09
CA ASN A 37 14.59 14.26 -5.39
C ASN A 37 13.86 15.05 -6.50
N ASN A 38 12.87 15.86 -6.11
CA ASN A 38 12.13 16.75 -7.00
C ASN A 38 12.81 18.12 -7.20
N LEU A 39 13.98 18.37 -6.60
CA LEU A 39 14.77 19.54 -6.92
C LEU A 39 15.48 19.32 -8.26
N GLU A 40 15.55 20.37 -9.06
CA GLU A 40 16.36 20.34 -10.26
C GLU A 40 17.83 20.10 -9.91
N ASN A 41 18.51 19.27 -10.70
CA ASN A 41 19.94 18.96 -10.55
C ASN A 41 20.31 18.22 -9.24
N SER A 42 19.44 17.33 -8.77
CA SER A 42 19.71 16.43 -7.65
C SER A 42 20.32 15.12 -8.10
N TYR A 43 21.35 14.67 -7.40
CA TYR A 43 22.06 13.44 -7.63
C TYR A 43 22.25 12.67 -6.33
N ASP A 44 22.03 11.36 -6.39
CA ASP A 44 22.33 10.45 -5.30
C ASP A 44 23.76 9.93 -5.46
N ILE A 45 24.58 10.18 -4.46
CA ILE A 45 25.99 9.83 -4.44
C ILE A 45 26.22 8.81 -3.34
N MET A 46 26.90 7.72 -3.66
CA MET A 46 27.33 6.75 -2.67
C MET A 46 28.54 7.28 -1.92
N ILE A 47 28.43 7.35 -0.59
CA ILE A 47 29.53 7.83 0.25
C ILE A 47 30.63 6.78 0.27
N PRO A 48 31.88 7.16 -0.04
CA PRO A 48 32.96 6.22 -0.07
C PRO A 48 33.39 5.78 1.33
N ALA A 49 33.92 4.60 1.38
CA ALA A 49 34.25 3.87 2.58
C ALA A 49 35.30 4.58 3.47
N ASN A 50 36.32 5.19 2.86
CA ASN A 50 37.34 5.91 3.58
C ASN A 50 36.85 7.10 4.41
N LEU A 51 35.68 7.67 4.05
CA LEU A 51 35.06 8.73 4.84
C LEU A 51 34.51 8.19 6.17
N ALA A 52 34.02 6.93 6.19
CA ALA A 52 33.48 6.31 7.39
C ALA A 52 34.54 6.08 8.47
N GLU A 53 35.82 6.00 8.11
CA GLU A 53 36.94 5.88 9.05
C GLU A 53 37.27 7.18 9.77
N LEU A 54 36.79 8.32 9.26
CA LEU A 54 37.06 9.62 9.85
C LEU A 54 36.12 9.86 11.06
N ASP A 55 36.63 10.62 12.02
CA ASP A 55 35.79 11.15 13.08
C ASP A 55 34.61 11.97 12.53
N ARG A 56 33.45 11.90 13.17
CA ARG A 56 32.19 12.50 12.67
C ARG A 56 32.27 14.00 12.44
N GLU A 57 33.05 14.71 13.23
CA GLU A 57 33.31 16.14 13.01
C GLU A 57 34.02 16.35 11.67
N LYS A 58 35.01 15.49 11.34
CA LYS A 58 35.73 15.54 10.05
C LYS A 58 34.84 15.13 8.88
N GLN A 59 33.96 14.13 9.10
CA GLN A 59 32.96 13.76 8.09
C GLN A 59 32.04 14.96 7.80
N TYR A 60 31.52 15.61 8.82
CA TYR A 60 30.69 16.82 8.67
C TYR A 60 31.46 17.95 7.93
N GLU A 61 32.72 18.22 8.31
CA GLU A 61 33.55 19.21 7.65
C GLU A 61 33.75 18.92 6.15
N ALA A 62 33.86 17.63 5.76
CA ALA A 62 33.95 17.24 4.36
C ALA A 62 32.68 17.63 3.60
N PHE A 63 31.48 17.36 4.14
CA PHE A 63 30.22 17.76 3.52
C PHE A 63 30.06 19.29 3.49
N GLU A 64 30.48 19.99 4.53
CA GLU A 64 30.48 21.45 4.52
C GLU A 64 31.38 22.01 3.41
N LYS A 65 32.60 21.44 3.22
CA LYS A 65 33.52 21.81 2.13
C LYS A 65 32.90 21.52 0.76
N ILE A 66 32.24 20.36 0.60
CA ILE A 66 31.53 20.01 -0.64
C ILE A 66 30.46 21.06 -0.95
N SER A 67 29.58 21.36 -0.01
CA SER A 67 28.51 22.32 -0.21
C SER A 67 29.06 23.71 -0.63
N LYS A 68 30.11 24.19 0.04
CA LYS A 68 30.72 25.48 -0.26
C LYS A 68 31.44 25.50 -1.61
N LYS A 69 32.17 24.42 -1.97
CA LYS A 69 32.98 24.35 -3.20
C LYS A 69 32.13 24.14 -4.44
N THR A 70 31.05 23.35 -4.33
CA THR A 70 30.20 22.99 -5.47
C THR A 70 28.90 23.80 -5.53
N ASN A 71 28.67 24.73 -4.62
CA ASN A 71 27.41 25.46 -4.45
C ASN A 71 26.22 24.52 -4.47
N SER A 72 26.18 23.57 -3.52
CA SER A 72 25.14 22.54 -3.46
C SER A 72 24.52 22.43 -2.08
N SER A 73 23.27 22.04 -2.04
CA SER A 73 22.56 21.62 -0.81
C SER A 73 22.66 20.11 -0.64
N ILE A 74 22.80 19.63 0.58
CA ILE A 74 23.07 18.24 0.91
C ILE A 74 21.96 17.70 1.80
N PHE A 75 21.48 16.48 1.50
CA PHE A 75 20.34 15.87 2.18
C PHE A 75 20.63 14.42 2.56
N PHE A 76 20.40 14.10 3.84
CA PHE A 76 20.34 12.73 4.33
C PHE A 76 18.93 12.46 4.81
N THR A 77 18.28 11.44 4.26
CA THR A 77 16.93 11.02 4.70
C THR A 77 17.04 9.74 5.52
N ARG A 78 16.46 9.76 6.70
CA ARG A 78 16.30 8.59 7.57
C ARG A 78 14.83 8.36 7.83
N VAL A 79 14.44 7.09 7.83
CA VAL A 79 13.07 6.68 8.12
C VAL A 79 13.14 5.79 9.34
N ASP A 80 12.60 6.28 10.45
CA ASP A 80 12.46 5.55 11.71
C ASP A 80 10.97 5.29 11.97
N ARG A 81 10.68 4.55 13.02
CA ARG A 81 9.32 4.33 13.48
C ARG A 81 9.22 4.76 14.95
N ASP A 82 8.18 5.54 15.25
CA ASP A 82 7.88 5.99 16.60
C ASP A 82 6.45 5.54 16.93
N ASP A 83 6.33 4.52 17.76
CA ASP A 83 5.09 3.79 18.03
C ASP A 83 4.47 3.25 16.73
N ASP A 84 3.25 3.67 16.38
CA ASP A 84 2.53 3.26 15.17
C ASP A 84 2.75 4.19 13.97
N LYS A 85 3.55 5.28 14.12
CA LYS A 85 3.77 6.29 13.09
C LYS A 85 5.14 6.14 12.43
N GLU A 86 5.17 6.34 11.12
CA GLU A 86 6.42 6.46 10.37
C GLU A 86 7.06 7.81 10.68
N LYS A 87 8.32 7.83 11.12
CA LYS A 87 9.09 9.05 11.40
C LYS A 87 10.15 9.25 10.34
N ILE A 88 9.98 10.30 9.56
CA ILE A 88 10.91 10.69 8.49
C ILE A 88 11.77 11.83 9.02
N ILE A 89 13.08 11.62 9.10
CA ILE A 89 14.03 12.64 9.53
C ILE A 89 14.90 13.01 8.32
N LYS A 90 14.89 14.29 7.97
CA LYS A 90 15.71 14.84 6.88
C LYS A 90 16.76 15.77 7.49
N TYR A 91 18.02 15.34 7.42
CA TYR A 91 19.16 16.16 7.80
C TYR A 91 19.64 16.94 6.58
N THR A 92 19.73 18.26 6.72
CA THR A 92 19.96 19.15 5.58
C THR A 92 21.14 20.10 5.83
N TYR A 93 21.96 20.30 4.82
CA TYR A 93 22.89 21.43 4.73
C TYR A 93 22.46 22.29 3.55
N LEU A 94 21.86 23.42 3.80
CA LEU A 94 21.26 24.28 2.79
C LEU A 94 22.26 25.31 2.30
N ASN A 95 22.48 25.37 1.00
CA ASN A 95 23.24 26.42 0.35
C ASN A 95 22.31 27.48 -0.30
N ASP A 96 21.08 27.09 -0.64
CA ASP A 96 20.04 27.93 -1.21
C ASP A 96 18.67 27.64 -0.61
N ASP A 97 17.66 28.47 -0.93
CA ASP A 97 16.31 28.39 -0.34
C ASP A 97 15.35 27.47 -1.13
N ARG A 98 15.77 26.90 -2.28
CA ARG A 98 14.89 26.11 -3.18
C ARG A 98 14.20 24.95 -2.47
N TYR A 99 14.90 24.29 -1.52
CA TYR A 99 14.31 23.22 -0.72
C TYR A 99 13.24 23.74 0.24
N MET A 100 13.55 24.81 0.94
CA MET A 100 12.62 25.41 1.91
C MET A 100 11.42 26.10 1.26
N GLU A 101 11.55 26.56 0.00
CA GLU A 101 10.42 27.09 -0.76
C GLU A 101 9.32 26.05 -0.98
N LYS A 102 9.70 24.76 -1.10
CA LYS A 102 8.75 23.66 -1.29
C LYS A 102 8.07 23.19 0.01
N ILE A 103 8.49 23.70 1.16
CA ILE A 103 7.94 23.34 2.47
C ILE A 103 7.08 24.48 2.99
N ASP A 104 5.81 24.20 3.19
CA ASP A 104 4.88 25.12 3.83
C ASP A 104 4.87 24.92 5.34
N LEU A 105 4.84 26.03 6.09
CA LEU A 105 4.70 26.02 7.55
C LEU A 105 3.31 26.46 7.97
N ASP A 106 2.84 25.88 9.03
CA ASP A 106 1.61 26.30 9.73
C ASP A 106 1.90 27.45 10.68
N SER A 107 3.09 27.42 11.29
CA SER A 107 3.57 28.48 12.20
C SER A 107 5.09 28.46 12.29
N GLY A 108 5.69 29.57 12.70
CA GLY A 108 7.13 29.71 12.90
C GLY A 108 7.88 30.20 11.68
N VAL A 109 9.18 29.89 11.62
CA VAL A 109 10.13 30.41 10.61
C VAL A 109 10.81 29.23 9.92
N LYS A 110 11.07 29.32 8.62
CA LYS A 110 11.81 28.33 7.83
C LYS A 110 13.28 28.29 8.24
N LEU A 111 13.89 27.12 8.12
CA LEU A 111 15.34 26.99 8.20
C LEU A 111 15.99 27.73 7.04
N ASN A 112 17.12 28.37 7.29
CA ASN A 112 17.92 29.06 6.30
C ASN A 112 19.39 28.67 6.45
N LYS A 113 20.25 29.23 5.62
CA LYS A 113 21.71 28.97 5.64
C LYS A 113 22.34 29.25 7.02
N ASP A 114 21.87 30.28 7.74
CA ASP A 114 22.37 30.65 9.05
C ASP A 114 21.91 29.69 10.17
N SER A 115 20.87 28.93 9.89
CA SER A 115 20.34 27.91 10.81
C SER A 115 21.15 26.61 10.81
N MET A 116 22.03 26.39 9.79
CA MET A 116 22.75 25.13 9.59
C MET A 116 23.74 24.79 10.72
N ASN A 117 24.20 25.80 11.45
CA ASN A 117 25.11 25.63 12.60
C ASN A 117 24.38 25.67 13.95
N LYS A 118 23.06 25.81 13.95
CA LYS A 118 22.22 25.89 15.16
C LYS A 118 21.42 24.61 15.33
N ASP A 119 21.07 24.28 16.56
CA ASP A 119 20.25 23.10 16.88
C ASP A 119 18.75 23.39 16.70
N GLN A 120 18.38 23.92 15.54
CA GLN A 120 17.03 24.37 15.25
C GLN A 120 16.34 23.35 14.34
N ILE A 121 15.10 22.95 14.65
CA ILE A 121 14.36 21.93 13.92
C ILE A 121 13.02 22.43 13.41
N LEU A 122 12.55 21.86 12.31
CA LEU A 122 11.16 21.89 11.89
C LEU A 122 10.52 20.53 12.13
N SER A 123 9.27 20.49 12.56
CA SER A 123 8.54 19.22 12.77
C SER A 123 7.07 19.37 12.37
N THR A 124 6.43 18.27 11.97
CA THR A 124 4.98 18.20 11.77
C THR A 124 4.20 18.15 13.09
N GLU A 125 4.86 17.79 14.18
CA GLU A 125 4.27 17.79 15.52
C GLU A 125 4.79 18.98 16.33
N ASN A 126 3.94 19.50 17.20
CA ASN A 126 4.35 20.48 18.19
C ASN A 126 5.11 19.74 19.30
N SER A 127 6.41 19.54 19.07
CA SER A 127 7.27 18.89 20.06
C SER A 127 7.65 19.91 21.14
N LYS A 128 7.72 19.45 22.38
CA LYS A 128 8.19 20.27 23.53
C LYS A 128 9.71 20.58 23.48
N TYR A 129 10.34 20.45 22.31
CA TYR A 129 11.75 20.82 22.14
C TYR A 129 11.87 22.33 22.10
N GLU A 130 12.65 22.90 23.02
CA GLU A 130 12.94 24.34 23.10
C GLU A 130 13.50 24.94 21.82
N ASN A 131 13.99 24.10 20.89
CA ASN A 131 14.67 24.50 19.65
C ASN A 131 13.80 24.33 18.39
N GLN A 132 12.49 24.10 18.52
CA GLN A 132 11.62 23.99 17.34
C GLN A 132 11.30 25.37 16.77
N LEU A 133 11.75 25.64 15.51
CA LEU A 133 11.53 26.91 14.81
C LEU A 133 10.12 27.04 14.23
N GLY A 134 9.54 25.95 13.79
CA GLY A 134 8.24 25.99 13.17
C GLY A 134 7.58 24.62 13.03
N ILE A 135 6.29 24.67 12.72
CA ILE A 135 5.46 23.49 12.49
C ILE A 135 5.22 23.35 11.00
N ILE A 136 5.62 22.20 10.43
CA ILE A 136 5.41 21.87 9.02
C ILE A 136 3.92 21.57 8.82
N LYS A 137 3.38 22.13 7.76
CA LYS A 137 1.99 22.05 7.38
C LYS A 137 1.68 20.71 6.71
N VAL A 138 0.95 19.83 7.42
CA VAL A 138 0.48 18.53 6.91
C VAL A 138 -0.92 18.21 7.42
N LEU A 139 -1.69 17.49 6.64
CA LEU A 139 -3.04 17.03 6.99
C LEU A 139 -3.02 15.70 7.71
N SER A 140 -2.21 14.75 7.24
CA SER A 140 -2.16 13.39 7.77
C SER A 140 -1.46 13.32 9.12
N ASP A 141 -1.99 12.46 10.00
CA ASP A 141 -1.37 12.12 11.29
C ASP A 141 -0.59 10.80 11.24
N ASP A 142 -0.54 10.13 10.10
CA ASP A 142 0.03 8.78 9.96
C ASP A 142 1.57 8.79 9.99
N TYR A 143 2.20 9.97 9.91
CA TYR A 143 3.65 10.12 9.93
C TYR A 143 4.12 11.40 10.65
N ILE A 144 5.38 11.37 11.08
CA ILE A 144 6.10 12.52 11.67
C ILE A 144 7.24 12.88 10.73
N LEU A 145 7.27 14.12 10.23
CA LEU A 145 8.41 14.65 9.49
C LEU A 145 9.20 15.59 10.40
N GLN A 146 10.52 15.40 10.45
CA GLN A 146 11.45 16.33 11.09
C GLN A 146 12.52 16.76 10.08
N ILE A 147 12.81 18.05 10.01
CA ILE A 147 13.90 18.60 9.21
C ILE A 147 14.88 19.23 10.18
N LYS A 148 16.12 18.76 10.12
CA LYS A 148 17.19 19.11 11.04
C LYS A 148 18.43 19.57 10.26
N PRO A 149 19.23 20.51 10.79
CA PRO A 149 20.56 20.78 10.25
C PRO A 149 21.43 19.53 10.23
N LEU A 150 22.26 19.38 9.20
CA LEU A 150 23.14 18.22 9.01
C LEU A 150 24.05 17.98 10.23
N LYS A 151 24.51 19.03 10.88
CA LYS A 151 25.34 18.94 12.09
C LYS A 151 24.67 18.18 13.25
N MET A 152 23.33 18.15 13.27
CA MET A 152 22.60 17.39 14.29
C MET A 152 22.74 15.86 14.12
N MET A 153 23.16 15.35 12.97
CA MET A 153 23.48 13.92 12.83
C MET A 153 24.53 13.49 13.86
N ILE A 154 25.54 14.34 14.14
CA ILE A 154 26.57 14.04 15.13
C ILE A 154 25.95 13.87 16.53
N LYS A 155 25.04 14.80 16.93
CA LYS A 155 24.37 14.76 18.21
C LYS A 155 23.38 13.61 18.36
N ASP A 156 22.67 13.30 17.26
CA ASP A 156 21.73 12.20 17.20
C ASP A 156 22.45 10.83 17.10
N GLY A 157 23.80 10.84 17.05
CA GLY A 157 24.61 9.64 17.00
C GLY A 157 24.57 8.93 15.65
N MET A 158 24.12 9.59 14.59
CA MET A 158 24.01 9.02 13.25
C MET A 158 25.34 9.05 12.50
N SER A 159 25.55 8.08 11.61
CA SER A 159 26.72 8.00 10.73
C SER A 159 26.46 8.70 9.40
N PHE A 160 27.51 9.30 8.82
CA PHE A 160 27.49 9.88 7.46
C PHE A 160 27.84 8.80 6.44
N THR A 161 26.96 7.83 6.26
CA THR A 161 27.22 6.65 5.44
C THR A 161 26.00 6.36 4.54
N GLY A 162 26.18 5.55 3.49
CA GLY A 162 25.13 5.20 2.53
C GLY A 162 25.02 6.17 1.37
N PHE A 163 23.81 6.44 0.95
CA PHE A 163 23.53 7.41 -0.10
C PHE A 163 23.24 8.78 0.48
N VAL A 164 23.80 9.80 -0.16
CA VAL A 164 23.54 11.21 0.10
C VAL A 164 22.97 11.85 -1.15
N THR A 165 21.88 12.60 -1.01
CA THR A 165 21.35 13.39 -2.12
C THR A 165 21.99 14.77 -2.12
N ILE A 166 22.64 15.14 -3.22
CA ILE A 166 23.28 16.45 -3.42
C ILE A 166 22.55 17.18 -4.53
N SER A 167 21.98 18.35 -4.22
CA SER A 167 21.32 19.22 -5.20
C SER A 167 22.21 20.40 -5.55
N PHE A 168 22.67 20.45 -6.80
CA PHE A 168 23.47 21.55 -7.32
C PHE A 168 22.60 22.74 -7.72
N GLU A 169 23.10 23.96 -7.50
CA GLU A 169 22.40 25.19 -7.88
C GLU A 169 22.09 25.24 -9.39
N ASN A 170 23.02 24.75 -10.22
CA ASN A 170 22.87 24.67 -11.66
C ASN A 170 23.50 23.40 -12.23
N ASN A 171 23.08 23.05 -13.47
CA ASN A 171 23.55 21.85 -14.18
C ASN A 171 24.85 22.04 -14.98
N LYS A 172 25.54 23.18 -14.80
CA LYS A 172 26.80 23.44 -15.51
C LYS A 172 27.93 22.66 -14.86
N ASP A 173 28.75 22.02 -15.69
CA ASP A 173 30.00 21.35 -15.30
C ASP A 173 29.83 20.27 -14.19
N ILE A 174 28.77 19.44 -14.27
CA ILE A 174 28.49 18.40 -13.25
C ILE A 174 29.73 17.49 -13.08
N ASP A 175 30.34 17.04 -14.16
CA ASP A 175 31.51 16.16 -14.08
C ASP A 175 32.68 16.82 -13.33
N LYS A 176 32.85 18.14 -13.47
CA LYS A 176 33.82 18.89 -12.68
C LYS A 176 33.46 18.96 -11.21
N LYS A 177 32.18 19.17 -10.91
CA LYS A 177 31.69 19.19 -9.52
C LYS A 177 31.84 17.82 -8.85
N ILE A 178 31.56 16.73 -9.57
CA ILE A 178 31.81 15.37 -9.08
C ILE A 178 33.30 15.12 -8.84
N LYS A 179 34.15 15.55 -9.74
CA LYS A 179 35.63 15.48 -9.51
C LYS A 179 36.06 16.28 -8.29
N ASP A 180 35.45 17.45 -8.05
CA ASP A 180 35.72 18.22 -6.85
C ASP A 180 35.29 17.47 -5.58
N ILE A 181 34.21 16.71 -5.64
CA ILE A 181 33.75 15.84 -4.54
C ILE A 181 34.71 14.66 -4.36
N CYS A 182 35.12 14.00 -5.45
CA CYS A 182 36.18 12.95 -5.42
C CYS A 182 37.44 13.43 -4.72
N ASN A 183 37.93 14.63 -5.07
CA ASN A 183 39.12 15.22 -4.45
C ASN A 183 38.93 15.52 -2.94
N ILE A 184 37.70 15.86 -2.50
CA ILE A 184 37.45 16.11 -1.07
C ILE A 184 37.34 14.79 -0.29
N PHE A 185 36.82 13.75 -0.90
CA PHE A 185 36.73 12.42 -0.31
C PHE A 185 38.00 11.59 -0.47
N ASP A 186 39.02 12.12 -1.21
CA ASP A 186 40.26 11.43 -1.50
C ASP A 186 40.07 10.08 -2.21
N VAL A 187 39.24 10.07 -3.26
CA VAL A 187 38.91 8.91 -4.09
C VAL A 187 39.07 9.23 -5.58
N GLU A 188 39.39 8.21 -6.39
CA GLU A 188 39.57 8.38 -7.84
C GLU A 188 38.23 8.55 -8.56
N ASP A 189 37.20 7.81 -8.13
CA ASP A 189 35.87 7.83 -8.74
C ASP A 189 34.79 7.63 -7.70
N LEU A 190 33.55 8.06 -8.03
CA LEU A 190 32.37 7.94 -7.19
C LEU A 190 31.20 7.35 -7.97
N SER A 191 30.48 6.42 -7.33
CA SER A 191 29.19 5.96 -7.83
C SER A 191 28.13 7.02 -7.59
N TYR A 192 27.57 7.56 -8.67
CA TYR A 192 26.46 8.52 -8.60
C TYR A 192 25.42 8.29 -9.68
N SER A 193 24.19 8.68 -9.40
CA SER A 193 23.09 8.66 -10.35
C SER A 193 22.22 9.89 -10.18
N LYS A 194 21.50 10.29 -11.23
CA LYS A 194 20.50 11.33 -11.09
C LYS A 194 19.43 10.84 -10.12
N SER A 195 19.07 11.69 -9.17
CA SER A 195 18.08 11.32 -8.15
C SER A 195 16.71 11.08 -8.79
N GLU A 196 16.12 9.95 -8.48
CA GLU A 196 14.79 9.56 -8.95
C GLU A 196 13.78 9.60 -7.80
N THR A 197 12.53 9.86 -8.14
CA THR A 197 11.45 9.86 -7.14
C THR A 197 11.22 8.46 -6.61
N ILE A 198 11.22 8.33 -5.29
CA ILE A 198 10.98 7.06 -4.60
C ILE A 198 9.46 6.79 -4.55
N GLY A 199 9.06 5.67 -5.13
CA GLY A 199 7.66 5.23 -5.17
C GLY A 199 6.90 5.72 -6.40
N LYS A 200 5.67 5.24 -6.55
CA LYS A 200 4.76 5.65 -7.61
C LYS A 200 3.62 6.46 -7.02
N LYS A 201 3.28 7.55 -7.68
CA LYS A 201 2.06 8.29 -7.37
C LYS A 201 0.86 7.46 -7.84
N ASP A 202 -0.01 7.07 -6.91
CA ASP A 202 -1.25 6.35 -7.23
C ASP A 202 -2.32 7.32 -7.73
N SER A 203 -2.45 7.46 -9.06
CA SER A 203 -3.47 8.31 -9.71
C SER A 203 -4.83 7.62 -9.91
N ILE A 204 -5.04 6.44 -9.30
CA ILE A 204 -6.24 5.61 -9.49
C ILE A 204 -7.50 6.28 -8.93
N SER A 205 -7.35 7.11 -7.92
CA SER A 205 -8.47 7.77 -7.22
C SER A 205 -9.26 8.72 -8.14
N PHE A 206 -8.60 9.47 -9.01
CA PHE A 206 -9.28 10.34 -10.00
C PHE A 206 -10.11 9.57 -11.01
N PHE A 207 -9.68 8.35 -11.37
CA PHE A 207 -10.46 7.48 -12.24
C PHE A 207 -11.79 7.08 -11.58
N TYR A 208 -11.78 6.72 -10.30
CA TYR A 208 -13.01 6.40 -9.56
C TYR A 208 -13.94 7.61 -9.46
N LEU A 209 -13.42 8.79 -9.24
CA LEU A 209 -14.21 10.02 -9.31
C LEU A 209 -14.88 10.20 -10.67
N GLY A 210 -14.14 10.02 -11.76
CA GLY A 210 -14.67 10.07 -13.13
C GLY A 210 -15.81 9.09 -13.36
N VAL A 211 -15.67 7.85 -12.89
CA VAL A 211 -16.72 6.81 -12.97
C VAL A 211 -17.96 7.21 -12.18
N LEU A 212 -17.80 7.73 -10.95
CA LEU A 212 -18.92 8.22 -10.13
C LEU A 212 -19.67 9.36 -10.81
N TYR A 213 -18.95 10.32 -11.42
CA TYR A 213 -19.56 11.42 -12.16
C TYR A 213 -20.34 10.96 -13.40
N PHE A 214 -19.75 10.02 -14.14
CA PHE A 214 -20.44 9.46 -15.31
C PHE A 214 -21.78 8.81 -14.93
N LEU A 215 -21.85 8.23 -13.75
CA LEU A 215 -23.08 7.68 -13.21
C LEU A 215 -24.14 8.71 -12.88
N ILE A 216 -23.76 9.80 -12.22
CA ILE A 216 -24.71 10.91 -11.99
C ILE A 216 -25.33 11.32 -13.31
N ILE A 217 -24.52 11.51 -14.34
CA ILE A 217 -24.96 11.92 -15.67
C ILE A 217 -26.04 10.96 -16.19
N ILE A 218 -25.78 9.66 -16.15
CA ILE A 218 -26.72 8.65 -16.64
C ILE A 218 -28.03 8.70 -15.86
N ILE A 219 -27.94 8.76 -14.55
CA ILE A 219 -29.11 8.77 -13.67
C ILE A 219 -29.96 10.03 -13.90
N LEU A 220 -29.33 11.17 -14.09
CA LEU A 220 -30.00 12.44 -14.34
C LEU A 220 -30.71 12.45 -15.71
N ILE A 221 -30.03 12.03 -16.77
CA ILE A 221 -30.60 11.89 -18.10
C ILE A 221 -31.84 10.98 -18.05
N TYR A 222 -31.70 9.84 -17.38
CA TYR A 222 -32.78 8.89 -17.23
C TYR A 222 -33.98 9.45 -16.46
N ASN A 223 -33.75 10.18 -15.38
CA ASN A 223 -34.83 10.80 -14.61
C ASN A 223 -35.65 11.75 -15.46
N ILE A 224 -34.99 12.58 -16.25
CA ILE A 224 -35.66 13.56 -17.08
C ILE A 224 -36.50 12.86 -18.16
N ILE A 225 -35.95 11.82 -18.79
CA ILE A 225 -36.67 11.03 -19.75
C ILE A 225 -37.94 10.38 -19.15
N ASN A 226 -37.86 9.91 -17.90
CA ASN A 226 -39.06 9.35 -17.24
C ASN A 226 -40.06 10.39 -16.76
N SER A 227 -39.61 11.58 -16.42
CA SER A 227 -40.48 12.70 -16.03
C SER A 227 -41.17 13.37 -17.21
N TYR A 228 -40.94 12.86 -18.42
CA TYR A 228 -41.41 13.43 -19.67
C TYR A 228 -42.92 13.67 -19.72
N ARG A 229 -43.72 12.72 -19.25
CA ARG A 229 -45.19 12.85 -19.20
C ARG A 229 -45.61 13.96 -18.24
N GLU A 230 -44.96 14.05 -17.09
CA GLU A 230 -45.21 15.12 -16.10
C GLU A 230 -44.90 16.49 -16.73
N PHE A 231 -43.85 16.60 -17.53
CA PHE A 231 -43.49 17.84 -18.21
C PHE A 231 -44.55 18.25 -19.27
N VAL A 232 -45.06 17.26 -20.05
CA VAL A 232 -46.11 17.55 -21.03
C VAL A 232 -47.42 17.98 -20.35
N ILE A 233 -47.77 17.36 -19.22
CA ILE A 233 -48.93 17.77 -18.45
C ILE A 233 -48.77 19.20 -17.91
N LYS A 234 -47.60 19.53 -17.35
CA LYS A 234 -47.28 20.91 -16.93
C LYS A 234 -47.36 21.90 -18.08
N LYS A 235 -46.91 21.54 -19.28
CA LYS A 235 -47.03 22.36 -20.48
C LYS A 235 -48.45 22.59 -20.88
N LEU A 236 -49.33 21.60 -20.79
CA LEU A 236 -50.75 21.72 -21.03
C LEU A 236 -51.43 22.61 -19.99
N LEU A 237 -50.92 22.68 -18.77
CA LEU A 237 -51.39 23.58 -17.71
C LEU A 237 -50.82 24.99 -17.82
N GLY A 238 -50.06 25.32 -18.90
CA GLY A 238 -49.58 26.66 -19.16
C GLY A 238 -48.20 27.00 -18.63
N TYR A 239 -47.46 26.03 -18.01
CA TYR A 239 -46.08 26.24 -17.58
C TYR A 239 -45.16 26.41 -18.77
N SER A 240 -44.26 27.39 -18.75
CA SER A 240 -43.25 27.57 -19.76
C SER A 240 -42.15 26.48 -19.64
N ASP A 241 -41.44 26.20 -20.73
CA ASP A 241 -40.32 25.24 -20.73
C ASP A 241 -39.25 25.63 -19.71
N LEU A 242 -39.03 26.95 -19.54
CA LEU A 242 -38.08 27.49 -18.57
C LEU A 242 -38.53 27.25 -17.11
N ASP A 243 -39.82 27.39 -16.82
CA ASP A 243 -40.32 27.17 -15.46
C ASP A 243 -40.19 25.70 -15.01
N ILE A 244 -40.53 24.79 -15.92
CA ILE A 244 -40.37 23.36 -15.67
C ILE A 244 -38.88 23.01 -15.46
N TRP A 245 -37.99 23.55 -16.29
CA TRP A 245 -36.55 23.36 -16.16
C TRP A 245 -36.01 23.91 -14.84
N LYS A 246 -36.38 25.14 -14.47
CA LYS A 246 -35.96 25.73 -13.18
C LYS A 246 -36.40 24.93 -11.98
N GLU A 247 -37.64 24.41 -11.98
CA GLU A 247 -38.18 23.61 -10.87
C GLU A 247 -37.42 22.32 -10.68
N GLU A 248 -37.13 21.56 -11.74
CA GLU A 248 -36.36 20.31 -11.66
C GLU A 248 -34.90 20.57 -11.26
N LEU A 249 -34.28 21.56 -11.87
CA LEU A 249 -32.90 21.95 -11.58
C LEU A 249 -32.77 22.39 -10.12
N LYS A 250 -33.65 23.26 -9.63
CA LYS A 250 -33.66 23.71 -8.24
C LYS A 250 -33.76 22.53 -7.26
N SER A 251 -34.63 21.55 -7.56
CA SER A 251 -34.83 20.38 -6.67
C SER A 251 -33.55 19.51 -6.54
N ILE A 252 -32.78 19.34 -7.62
CA ILE A 252 -31.58 18.48 -7.62
C ILE A 252 -30.39 19.25 -7.08
N VAL A 253 -30.16 20.48 -7.56
CA VAL A 253 -29.05 21.35 -7.15
C VAL A 253 -29.09 21.64 -5.66
N LEU A 254 -30.27 21.95 -5.12
CA LEU A 254 -30.43 22.24 -3.69
C LEU A 254 -30.01 21.04 -2.83
N VAL A 255 -30.44 19.82 -3.18
CA VAL A 255 -30.03 18.58 -2.46
C VAL A 255 -28.54 18.36 -2.60
N GLN A 256 -27.96 18.57 -3.77
CA GLN A 256 -26.53 18.40 -4.00
C GLN A 256 -25.68 19.39 -3.19
N VAL A 257 -26.06 20.67 -3.17
CA VAL A 257 -25.36 21.70 -2.39
C VAL A 257 -25.43 21.39 -0.88
N ILE A 258 -26.63 21.08 -0.38
CA ILE A 258 -26.79 20.71 1.04
C ILE A 258 -25.98 19.47 1.37
N SER A 259 -26.03 18.44 0.52
CA SER A 259 -25.26 17.21 0.72
C SER A 259 -23.76 17.47 0.74
N ASN A 260 -23.24 18.25 -0.20
CA ASN A 260 -21.82 18.58 -0.29
C ASN A 260 -21.34 19.33 0.97
N ILE A 261 -22.10 20.34 1.42
CA ILE A 261 -21.78 21.11 2.62
C ILE A 261 -21.83 20.22 3.86
N ALA A 262 -22.88 19.43 4.02
CA ALA A 262 -23.03 18.53 5.15
C ALA A 262 -21.91 17.48 5.18
N THR A 263 -21.53 16.93 4.02
CA THR A 263 -20.44 15.97 3.91
C THR A 263 -19.10 16.59 4.34
N ILE A 264 -18.78 17.79 3.86
CA ILE A 264 -17.55 18.48 4.28
C ILE A 264 -17.55 18.67 5.81
N ILE A 265 -18.61 19.23 6.38
CA ILE A 265 -18.64 19.55 7.82
C ILE A 265 -18.55 18.28 8.68
N VAL A 266 -19.39 17.28 8.38
CA VAL A 266 -19.49 16.08 9.21
C VAL A 266 -18.24 15.19 9.06
N LEU A 267 -17.82 14.91 7.84
CA LEU A 267 -16.71 14.00 7.62
C LEU A 267 -15.35 14.62 7.97
N SER A 268 -15.16 15.92 7.75
CA SER A 268 -13.94 16.59 8.22
C SER A 268 -13.82 16.49 9.74
N LYS A 269 -14.92 16.70 10.48
CA LYS A 269 -14.88 16.60 11.95
C LYS A 269 -14.59 15.17 12.45
N ILE A 270 -14.97 14.14 11.69
CA ILE A 270 -14.80 12.72 12.11
C ILE A 270 -13.43 12.19 11.70
N PHE A 271 -12.93 12.54 10.51
CA PHE A 271 -11.78 11.89 9.88
C PHE A 271 -10.53 12.78 9.80
N ILE A 272 -10.62 14.06 10.09
CA ILE A 272 -9.50 14.99 10.03
C ILE A 272 -9.21 15.50 11.45
N ASN A 273 -8.01 15.21 11.96
CA ASN A 273 -7.59 15.60 13.29
C ASN A 273 -6.89 16.98 13.31
N ARG A 274 -6.27 17.37 12.17
CA ARG A 274 -5.48 18.62 12.07
C ARG A 274 -6.23 19.65 11.22
N PHE A 275 -6.78 20.66 11.88
CA PHE A 275 -7.41 21.80 11.21
C PHE A 275 -6.41 22.95 11.01
N ASN A 276 -5.45 22.73 10.13
CA ASN A 276 -4.32 23.61 9.86
C ASN A 276 -4.38 24.16 8.42
N GLY A 277 -3.31 24.78 7.96
CA GLY A 277 -3.22 25.32 6.61
C GLY A 277 -3.33 24.28 5.50
N SER A 278 -2.90 23.00 5.72
CA SER A 278 -3.14 21.89 4.78
C SER A 278 -4.62 21.56 4.66
N TYR A 279 -5.36 21.62 5.75
CA TYR A 279 -6.81 21.47 5.73
C TYR A 279 -7.49 22.56 4.86
N ILE A 280 -7.00 23.80 4.91
CA ILE A 280 -7.54 24.87 4.07
C ILE A 280 -7.31 24.56 2.57
N ILE A 281 -6.14 24.03 2.20
CA ILE A 281 -5.85 23.61 0.83
C ILE A 281 -6.77 22.45 0.43
N PHE A 282 -6.89 21.43 1.28
CA PHE A 282 -7.82 20.32 1.07
C PHE A 282 -9.25 20.81 0.86
N LEU A 283 -9.73 21.70 1.73
CA LEU A 283 -11.08 22.26 1.67
C LEU A 283 -11.31 23.05 0.38
N LYS A 284 -10.36 23.89 -0.01
CA LYS A 284 -10.42 24.66 -1.27
C LYS A 284 -10.54 23.72 -2.49
N ASN A 285 -9.72 22.70 -2.54
CA ASN A 285 -9.75 21.74 -3.63
C ASN A 285 -11.03 20.89 -3.61
N MET A 286 -11.50 20.49 -2.43
CA MET A 286 -12.75 19.75 -2.30
C MET A 286 -13.97 20.57 -2.73
N ILE A 287 -14.01 21.86 -2.37
CA ILE A 287 -15.04 22.78 -2.87
C ILE A 287 -14.94 22.91 -4.41
N PHE A 288 -13.75 22.99 -4.96
CA PHE A 288 -13.56 23.05 -6.42
C PHE A 288 -14.07 21.79 -7.12
N ILE A 289 -13.80 20.61 -6.58
CA ILE A 289 -14.34 19.33 -7.07
C ILE A 289 -15.88 19.35 -7.04
N TYR A 290 -16.46 19.80 -5.94
CA TYR A 290 -17.92 19.88 -5.81
C TYR A 290 -18.55 20.93 -6.72
N LEU A 291 -17.84 22.02 -7.02
CA LEU A 291 -18.28 23.01 -8.03
C LEU A 291 -18.27 22.40 -9.44
N ILE A 292 -17.22 21.68 -9.82
CA ILE A 292 -17.19 20.96 -11.10
C ILE A 292 -18.36 19.98 -11.18
N MET A 293 -18.59 19.20 -10.11
CA MET A 293 -19.71 18.28 -10.00
C MET A 293 -21.06 18.96 -10.21
N LEU A 294 -21.24 20.15 -9.62
CA LEU A 294 -22.46 20.94 -9.76
C LEU A 294 -22.65 21.46 -11.18
N ILE A 295 -21.59 21.96 -11.82
CA ILE A 295 -21.61 22.41 -13.22
C ILE A 295 -21.98 21.24 -14.14
N ILE A 296 -21.38 20.08 -13.96
CA ILE A 296 -21.71 18.86 -14.71
C ILE A 296 -23.19 18.51 -14.54
N THR A 297 -23.70 18.54 -13.31
CA THR A 297 -25.10 18.29 -13.01
C THR A 297 -26.02 19.26 -13.76
N ILE A 298 -25.70 20.56 -13.73
CA ILE A 298 -26.49 21.59 -14.43
C ILE A 298 -26.51 21.33 -15.94
N ILE A 299 -25.36 21.07 -16.55
CA ILE A 299 -25.24 20.78 -17.98
C ILE A 299 -26.09 19.59 -18.37
N PHE A 300 -25.92 18.46 -17.67
CA PHE A 300 -26.61 17.21 -18.02
C PHE A 300 -28.10 17.20 -17.68
N VAL A 301 -28.54 17.97 -16.68
CA VAL A 301 -29.97 18.25 -16.46
C VAL A 301 -30.55 19.09 -17.56
N SER A 302 -29.77 19.98 -18.17
CA SER A 302 -30.23 20.91 -19.22
C SER A 302 -30.32 20.25 -20.61
N ILE A 303 -29.45 19.30 -20.94
CA ILE A 303 -29.42 18.66 -22.28
C ILE A 303 -30.78 18.01 -22.66
N PRO A 304 -31.42 17.15 -21.85
CA PRO A 304 -32.72 16.58 -22.18
C PRO A 304 -33.82 17.61 -22.30
N TYR A 305 -33.65 18.77 -21.67
CA TYR A 305 -34.58 19.91 -21.79
C TYR A 305 -34.56 20.54 -23.16
N LEU A 306 -33.41 20.65 -23.79
CA LEU A 306 -33.30 21.11 -25.18
C LEU A 306 -34.02 20.15 -26.13
N TYR A 307 -34.03 18.85 -25.82
CA TYR A 307 -34.77 17.85 -26.57
C TYR A 307 -36.30 17.99 -26.41
N LEU A 308 -36.78 18.42 -25.21
CA LEU A 308 -38.20 18.62 -24.93
C LEU A 308 -38.86 19.64 -25.89
N LYS A 309 -38.11 20.63 -26.40
CA LYS A 309 -38.61 21.58 -27.37
C LYS A 309 -39.05 20.97 -28.71
N LYS A 310 -38.47 19.81 -29.07
CA LYS A 310 -38.75 19.12 -30.34
C LYS A 310 -39.93 18.13 -30.29
N ILE A 311 -40.60 18.01 -29.15
CA ILE A 311 -41.58 16.94 -28.94
C ILE A 311 -42.97 17.38 -29.31
N LYS A 312 -43.62 16.52 -30.10
CA LYS A 312 -45.01 16.65 -30.50
C LYS A 312 -45.93 16.18 -29.34
N ILE A 313 -46.59 17.11 -28.69
CA ILE A 313 -47.50 16.88 -27.56
C ILE A 313 -48.56 15.80 -27.87
N ASN A 314 -49.06 15.77 -29.12
CA ASN A 314 -50.07 14.80 -29.59
C ASN A 314 -49.59 13.34 -29.49
N LEU A 315 -48.29 13.05 -29.63
CA LEU A 315 -47.78 11.67 -29.52
C LEU A 315 -47.71 11.16 -28.06
N VAL A 316 -47.46 12.09 -27.13
CA VAL A 316 -47.37 11.75 -25.70
C VAL A 316 -48.77 11.54 -25.10
N ILE A 317 -49.77 12.30 -25.53
CA ILE A 317 -51.18 12.13 -25.13
C ILE A 317 -51.70 10.76 -25.60
N LYS A 318 -51.31 10.32 -26.81
CA LYS A 318 -51.65 9.01 -27.37
C LYS A 318 -50.88 7.85 -26.72
N ASN A 319 -50.11 8.07 -25.68
CA ASN A 319 -49.29 7.08 -24.95
C ASN A 319 -48.21 6.40 -25.84
N MET A 320 -47.87 6.95 -27.01
CA MET A 320 -46.84 6.47 -27.88
C MET A 320 -45.47 6.99 -27.39
N ARG A 321 -44.78 6.20 -26.60
CA ARG A 321 -43.43 6.50 -26.09
C ARG A 321 -42.39 5.82 -26.98
N ASN A 322 -41.30 6.49 -27.30
CA ASN A 322 -40.08 5.87 -27.84
C ASN A 322 -39.31 5.15 -26.72
N THR A 323 -40.02 4.27 -26.01
CA THR A 323 -39.47 3.59 -24.82
C THR A 323 -38.45 2.53 -25.20
N LYS A 324 -38.44 2.05 -26.45
CA LYS A 324 -37.46 1.09 -26.96
C LYS A 324 -36.07 1.69 -27.04
N GLU A 325 -35.93 2.92 -27.55
CA GLU A 325 -34.62 3.63 -27.66
C GLU A 325 -34.01 3.84 -26.27
N ILE A 326 -34.84 4.17 -25.27
CA ILE A 326 -34.39 4.33 -23.89
C ILE A 326 -33.88 3.00 -23.30
N LEU A 327 -34.55 1.90 -23.60
CA LEU A 327 -34.14 0.58 -23.12
C LEU A 327 -32.80 0.16 -23.75
N TYR A 328 -32.61 0.37 -25.05
CA TYR A 328 -31.35 0.12 -25.73
C TYR A 328 -30.20 0.99 -25.18
N PHE A 329 -30.44 2.29 -24.99
CA PHE A 329 -29.46 3.19 -24.41
C PHE A 329 -29.01 2.74 -23.01
N ASN A 330 -29.96 2.41 -22.11
CA ASN A 330 -29.64 1.90 -20.80
C ASN A 330 -28.87 0.59 -20.85
N THR A 331 -29.18 -0.27 -21.84
CA THR A 331 -28.47 -1.55 -22.00
C THR A 331 -27.03 -1.34 -22.41
N VAL A 332 -26.78 -0.45 -23.37
CA VAL A 332 -25.40 -0.10 -23.78
C VAL A 332 -24.60 0.46 -22.62
N ILE A 333 -25.17 1.40 -21.86
CA ILE A 333 -24.54 1.96 -20.68
C ILE A 333 -24.24 0.88 -19.65
N LYS A 334 -25.20 -0.01 -19.36
CA LYS A 334 -25.01 -1.13 -18.46
C LYS A 334 -23.85 -2.02 -18.88
N ILE A 335 -23.76 -2.35 -20.16
CA ILE A 335 -22.67 -3.17 -20.72
C ILE A 335 -21.33 -2.47 -20.51
N VAL A 336 -21.22 -1.19 -20.89
CA VAL A 336 -19.98 -0.41 -20.75
C VAL A 336 -19.53 -0.33 -19.28
N LEU A 337 -20.46 -0.10 -18.37
CA LEU A 337 -20.14 0.00 -16.94
C LEU A 337 -19.73 -1.34 -16.34
N ILE A 338 -20.43 -2.42 -16.65
CA ILE A 338 -20.05 -3.75 -16.14
C ILE A 338 -18.68 -4.14 -16.67
N LEU A 339 -18.39 -3.90 -17.96
CA LEU A 339 -17.09 -4.18 -18.55
C LEU A 339 -15.97 -3.34 -17.93
N GLY A 340 -16.16 -2.03 -17.80
CA GLY A 340 -15.19 -1.14 -17.16
C GLY A 340 -14.93 -1.54 -15.71
N PHE A 341 -16.00 -1.85 -14.98
CA PHE A 341 -15.90 -2.28 -13.58
C PHE A 341 -15.19 -3.63 -13.43
N THR A 342 -15.48 -4.58 -14.34
CA THR A 342 -14.83 -5.90 -14.36
C THR A 342 -13.34 -5.77 -14.63
N PHE A 343 -12.94 -4.90 -15.56
CA PHE A 343 -11.54 -4.63 -15.87
C PHE A 343 -10.79 -4.07 -14.65
N ILE A 344 -11.39 -3.10 -13.96
CA ILE A 344 -10.80 -2.51 -12.76
C ILE A 344 -10.64 -3.55 -11.64
N ILE A 345 -11.71 -4.31 -11.35
CA ILE A 345 -11.66 -5.35 -10.32
C ILE A 345 -10.63 -6.42 -10.66
N SER A 346 -10.54 -6.84 -11.93
CA SER A 346 -9.56 -7.84 -12.35
C SER A 346 -8.13 -7.38 -12.02
N ASN A 347 -7.78 -6.15 -12.41
CA ASN A 347 -6.46 -5.59 -12.14
C ASN A 347 -6.18 -5.41 -10.63
N GLN A 348 -7.18 -4.99 -9.87
CA GLN A 348 -7.04 -4.83 -8.41
C GLN A 348 -6.92 -6.19 -7.71
N LEU A 349 -7.66 -7.21 -8.15
CA LEU A 349 -7.59 -8.56 -7.60
C LEU A 349 -6.26 -9.25 -7.94
N GLU A 350 -5.67 -8.99 -9.11
CA GLU A 350 -4.33 -9.50 -9.43
C GLU A 350 -3.29 -8.94 -8.47
N LYS A 351 -3.26 -7.62 -8.31
CA LYS A 351 -2.38 -6.96 -7.32
C LYS A 351 -2.62 -7.47 -5.90
N LEU A 352 -3.89 -7.63 -5.52
CA LEU A 352 -4.26 -8.13 -4.21
C LEU A 352 -3.87 -9.59 -4.02
N ASN A 353 -3.93 -10.42 -5.06
CA ASN A 353 -3.49 -11.82 -5.00
C ASN A 353 -1.97 -11.94 -4.89
N GLU A 354 -1.20 -11.07 -5.56
CA GLU A 354 0.25 -10.99 -5.40
C GLU A 354 0.60 -10.63 -3.94
N VAL A 355 -0.01 -9.59 -3.42
CA VAL A 355 0.22 -9.17 -2.03
C VAL A 355 -0.34 -10.19 -1.04
N LYS A 356 -1.47 -10.87 -1.35
CA LYS A 356 -2.07 -11.91 -0.53
C LYS A 356 -1.22 -13.18 -0.43
N LYS A 357 -0.53 -13.58 -1.50
CA LYS A 357 0.43 -14.68 -1.43
C LYS A 357 1.55 -14.36 -0.43
N ILE A 358 1.99 -13.12 -0.41
CA ILE A 358 2.95 -12.62 0.57
C ILE A 358 2.33 -12.56 1.97
N TYR A 359 1.09 -12.15 2.11
CA TYR A 359 0.40 -11.95 3.38
C TYR A 359 -0.04 -13.24 4.07
N ASN A 360 -0.82 -14.10 3.40
CA ASN A 360 -1.45 -15.27 4.04
C ASN A 360 -0.46 -16.31 4.56
N GLY A 361 0.66 -16.47 3.85
CA GLY A 361 1.70 -17.41 4.29
C GLY A 361 2.62 -16.82 5.37
N LYS A 362 2.87 -15.50 5.35
CA LYS A 362 3.91 -14.85 6.16
C LYS A 362 3.40 -14.32 7.50
N TYR A 363 2.16 -13.86 7.57
CA TYR A 363 1.67 -13.14 8.75
C TYR A 363 1.68 -13.95 10.04
N ASN A 364 1.12 -15.15 10.01
CA ASN A 364 1.02 -15.99 11.22
C ASN A 364 2.38 -16.40 11.77
N SER A 365 3.35 -16.64 10.89
CA SER A 365 4.72 -17.00 11.29
C SER A 365 5.46 -15.78 11.88
N TRP A 366 5.28 -14.59 11.30
CA TRP A 366 5.93 -13.37 11.79
C TRP A 366 5.33 -12.80 13.08
N GLU A 367 4.16 -13.23 13.49
CA GLU A 367 3.64 -12.92 14.83
C GLU A 367 4.55 -13.44 15.93
N GLU A 368 5.26 -14.53 15.66
CA GLU A 368 6.27 -15.09 16.58
C GLU A 368 7.54 -14.23 16.67
N ALA A 369 7.79 -13.37 15.67
CA ALA A 369 8.94 -12.48 15.60
C ALA A 369 8.70 -11.09 16.21
N LYS A 370 7.47 -10.77 16.66
CA LYS A 370 7.12 -9.42 17.18
C LYS A 370 7.87 -9.00 18.43
N ASP A 371 8.35 -9.97 19.21
CA ASP A 371 9.09 -9.72 20.45
C ASP A 371 10.61 -9.77 20.23
N TYR A 372 11.06 -9.71 18.97
CA TYR A 372 12.46 -9.75 18.60
C TYR A 372 12.85 -8.54 17.76
N VAL A 373 14.12 -8.17 17.85
CA VAL A 373 14.75 -7.14 17.02
C VAL A 373 15.88 -7.70 16.19
N THR A 374 16.16 -7.03 15.09
CA THR A 374 17.32 -7.25 14.23
C THR A 374 18.26 -6.07 14.31
N PHE A 375 19.51 -6.32 13.99
CA PHE A 375 20.57 -5.33 13.95
C PHE A 375 20.97 -5.10 12.49
N ASN A 376 20.79 -3.88 12.01
CA ASN A 376 21.23 -3.45 10.69
C ASN A 376 22.40 -2.50 10.85
N LEU A 377 23.41 -2.68 10.01
CA LEU A 377 24.50 -1.73 9.91
C LEU A 377 24.21 -0.74 8.77
N ASP A 378 24.09 0.52 9.11
CA ASP A 378 24.05 1.59 8.12
C ASP A 378 25.45 1.79 7.55
N SER A 379 25.72 1.11 6.44
CA SER A 379 26.99 1.08 5.67
C SER A 379 28.26 1.18 6.52
N LEU A 380 28.90 0.06 6.75
CA LEU A 380 30.29 0.00 7.13
C LEU A 380 31.12 -0.21 5.88
N ASP A 381 32.31 0.39 5.89
CA ASP A 381 33.37 0.06 4.95
C ASP A 381 33.58 -1.45 4.90
N PRO A 382 33.64 -2.08 3.73
CA PRO A 382 34.01 -3.48 3.60
C PRO A 382 35.29 -3.84 4.37
N THR A 383 36.26 -2.93 4.46
CA THR A 383 37.51 -3.13 5.21
C THR A 383 37.30 -3.24 6.72
N VAL A 384 36.29 -2.56 7.28
CA VAL A 384 35.93 -2.66 8.71
C VAL A 384 35.32 -4.01 9.01
N PHE A 385 34.51 -4.59 8.09
CA PHE A 385 33.97 -5.94 8.26
C PHE A 385 35.04 -7.02 8.37
N ASP A 386 36.14 -6.85 7.68
CA ASP A 386 37.25 -7.79 7.66
C ASP A 386 38.25 -7.56 8.80
N SER A 387 38.10 -6.45 9.56
CA SER A 387 39.00 -6.18 10.68
C SER A 387 38.79 -7.18 11.84
N GLU A 388 39.87 -7.58 12.47
CA GLU A 388 39.84 -8.50 13.61
C GLU A 388 39.05 -7.90 14.79
N GLU A 389 39.15 -6.58 15.02
CA GLU A 389 38.43 -5.87 16.07
C GLU A 389 36.91 -5.98 15.89
N PHE A 390 36.43 -5.84 14.64
CA PHE A 390 35.01 -5.96 14.36
C PHE A 390 34.52 -7.41 14.50
N LYS A 391 35.29 -8.38 14.07
CA LYS A 391 34.99 -9.81 14.23
C LYS A 391 34.89 -10.19 15.72
N GLU A 392 35.87 -9.74 16.54
CA GLU A 392 35.81 -9.93 17.99
C GLU A 392 34.60 -9.22 18.61
N GLY A 393 34.27 -8.02 18.13
CA GLY A 393 33.08 -7.28 18.55
C GLY A 393 31.79 -8.04 18.28
N GLN A 394 31.65 -8.62 17.09
CA GLN A 394 30.52 -9.47 16.73
C GLN A 394 30.41 -10.71 17.62
N ASP A 395 31.52 -11.40 17.89
CA ASP A 395 31.54 -12.57 18.76
C ASP A 395 31.12 -12.21 20.20
N LYS A 396 31.65 -11.11 20.73
CA LYS A 396 31.26 -10.58 22.05
C LYS A 396 29.77 -10.21 22.12
N LEU A 397 29.25 -9.58 21.07
CA LEU A 397 27.84 -9.21 20.96
C LEU A 397 26.96 -10.45 20.90
N TYR A 398 27.30 -11.41 20.04
CA TYR A 398 26.59 -12.68 19.92
C TYR A 398 26.49 -13.38 21.27
N LYS A 399 27.63 -13.62 21.96
CA LYS A 399 27.65 -14.33 23.24
C LYS A 399 26.80 -13.67 24.33
N LYS A 400 26.74 -12.33 24.36
CA LYS A 400 25.91 -11.63 25.32
C LYS A 400 24.42 -11.80 25.00
N LEU A 401 24.05 -11.57 23.75
CA LEU A 401 22.64 -11.69 23.32
C LEU A 401 22.15 -13.14 23.35
N ASN A 402 23.03 -14.12 23.01
CA ASN A 402 22.71 -15.54 23.09
C ASN A 402 22.33 -15.97 24.51
N LYS A 403 23.05 -15.48 25.54
CA LYS A 403 22.71 -15.73 26.96
C LYS A 403 21.38 -15.12 27.37
N GLU A 404 20.96 -14.05 26.71
CA GLU A 404 19.66 -13.40 26.93
C GLU A 404 18.53 -14.05 26.10
N GLY A 405 18.81 -15.14 25.39
CA GLY A 405 17.84 -15.90 24.62
C GLY A 405 17.67 -15.43 23.16
N ALA A 406 18.69 -14.75 22.59
CA ALA A 406 18.67 -14.40 21.19
C ALA A 406 18.65 -15.65 20.29
N ILE A 407 17.89 -15.59 19.23
CA ILE A 407 17.77 -16.62 18.21
C ILE A 407 18.75 -16.31 17.08
N TYR A 408 19.53 -17.33 16.66
CA TYR A 408 20.28 -17.29 15.42
C TYR A 408 19.60 -18.20 14.40
N ALA A 409 19.21 -17.66 13.26
CA ALA A 409 18.48 -18.35 12.20
C ALA A 409 18.95 -17.87 10.83
N GLU A 410 19.90 -18.58 10.23
CA GLU A 410 20.47 -18.28 8.92
C GLU A 410 19.92 -19.27 7.90
N PHE A 411 19.03 -18.81 7.04
CA PHE A 411 18.33 -19.58 6.01
C PHE A 411 18.49 -18.99 4.60
N SER A 412 19.46 -18.13 4.38
CA SER A 412 19.65 -17.40 3.10
C SER A 412 19.84 -18.32 1.90
N ILE A 413 20.32 -19.55 2.14
CA ILE A 413 20.46 -20.57 1.08
C ILE A 413 19.12 -20.88 0.38
N PHE A 414 18.00 -20.61 1.03
CA PHE A 414 16.65 -20.85 0.51
C PHE A 414 15.97 -19.61 -0.06
N ASN A 415 16.68 -18.50 -0.22
CA ASN A 415 16.11 -17.35 -0.91
C ASN A 415 16.04 -17.59 -2.44
N ASP A 416 15.22 -16.80 -3.15
CA ASP A 416 15.00 -16.98 -4.59
C ASP A 416 16.27 -16.82 -5.42
N LEU A 417 17.15 -15.90 -5.05
CA LEU A 417 18.41 -15.65 -5.76
C LEU A 417 19.34 -16.84 -5.63
N ASN A 418 19.50 -17.35 -4.42
CA ASN A 418 20.39 -18.50 -4.16
C ASN A 418 19.79 -19.83 -4.68
N SER A 419 18.46 -19.95 -4.71
CA SER A 419 17.78 -21.12 -5.27
C SER A 419 18.05 -21.30 -6.78
N SER A 420 18.21 -20.21 -7.50
CA SER A 420 18.57 -20.22 -8.93
C SER A 420 20.03 -20.63 -9.18
N LEU A 421 20.95 -20.21 -8.30
CA LEU A 421 22.37 -20.51 -8.39
C LEU A 421 22.70 -21.96 -8.01
N ASN A 422 21.89 -22.57 -7.15
CA ASN A 422 22.10 -23.90 -6.59
C ASN A 422 21.18 -24.99 -7.16
N LYS A 423 20.70 -24.84 -8.41
CA LYS A 423 19.79 -25.82 -9.05
C LYS A 423 20.34 -27.25 -9.11
N ASP A 424 21.65 -27.38 -9.29
CA ASP A 424 22.31 -28.69 -9.42
C ASP A 424 22.95 -29.20 -8.11
N SER A 425 22.81 -28.45 -7.02
CA SER A 425 23.37 -28.86 -5.73
C SER A 425 22.51 -29.94 -5.07
N LYS A 426 23.16 -30.95 -4.50
CA LYS A 426 22.46 -31.99 -3.72
C LYS A 426 21.75 -31.33 -2.54
N TYR A 427 20.58 -31.84 -2.17
CA TYR A 427 19.75 -31.20 -1.14
C TYR A 427 20.46 -31.09 0.22
N TYR A 428 21.27 -32.06 0.59
CA TYR A 428 22.02 -32.03 1.84
C TYR A 428 23.16 -31.00 1.87
N SER A 429 23.52 -30.40 0.75
CA SER A 429 24.46 -29.26 0.69
C SER A 429 23.80 -27.92 0.96
N LYS A 430 22.44 -27.87 1.00
CA LYS A 430 21.67 -26.67 1.38
C LYS A 430 21.48 -26.64 2.89
N VAL A 431 22.45 -26.08 3.57
CA VAL A 431 22.51 -26.11 5.04
C VAL A 431 22.10 -24.78 5.61
N CYS A 432 21.24 -24.83 6.64
CA CYS A 432 20.91 -23.69 7.48
C CYS A 432 21.71 -23.72 8.77
N TYR A 433 21.85 -22.57 9.42
CA TYR A 433 22.50 -22.49 10.73
C TYR A 433 21.53 -21.94 11.76
N ILE A 434 21.47 -22.65 12.90
CA ILE A 434 20.63 -22.26 14.02
C ILE A 434 21.43 -22.38 15.32
N ASN A 435 20.97 -21.71 16.39
CA ASN A 435 21.53 -21.89 17.72
C ASN A 435 20.58 -22.70 18.63
N PRO A 436 21.00 -23.15 19.81
CA PRO A 436 20.16 -23.86 20.77
C PRO A 436 18.90 -23.07 21.18
N ASN A 437 18.95 -21.75 21.24
CA ASN A 437 17.77 -20.90 21.52
C ASN A 437 16.68 -21.01 20.45
N TYR A 438 17.07 -21.25 19.19
CA TYR A 438 16.11 -21.54 18.12
C TYR A 438 15.37 -22.86 18.41
N LEU A 439 16.06 -23.90 18.82
CA LEU A 439 15.45 -25.19 19.19
C LEU A 439 14.51 -25.06 20.40
N ASN A 440 14.89 -24.25 21.39
CA ASN A 440 14.04 -23.97 22.54
C ASN A 440 12.73 -23.25 22.17
N LYS A 441 12.77 -22.40 21.16
CA LYS A 441 11.60 -21.65 20.67
C LYS A 441 10.76 -22.49 19.70
N HIS A 442 11.42 -23.20 18.78
CA HIS A 442 10.80 -24.04 17.75
C HIS A 442 11.15 -25.50 18.03
N LYS A 443 10.19 -26.20 18.64
CA LYS A 443 10.37 -27.61 18.99
C LYS A 443 10.60 -28.46 17.75
N ILE A 444 11.77 -29.09 17.67
CA ILE A 444 12.15 -29.96 16.59
C ILE A 444 12.19 -31.40 17.16
N TYR A 445 11.63 -32.35 16.43
CA TYR A 445 11.50 -33.71 16.88
C TYR A 445 12.42 -34.64 16.10
N ASP A 446 13.04 -35.57 16.83
CA ASP A 446 13.82 -36.65 16.25
C ASP A 446 12.93 -37.72 15.60
N GLU A 447 13.54 -38.74 15.01
CA GLU A 447 12.83 -39.84 14.35
C GLU A 447 11.94 -40.66 15.30
N PHE A 448 12.20 -40.59 16.60
CA PHE A 448 11.43 -41.27 17.64
C PHE A 448 10.37 -40.37 18.29
N ASN A 449 10.18 -39.18 17.76
CA ASN A 449 9.26 -38.15 18.25
C ASN A 449 9.64 -37.53 19.61
N ASN A 450 10.94 -37.60 19.98
CA ASN A 450 11.47 -36.88 21.13
C ASN A 450 11.91 -35.49 20.71
N GLU A 451 11.76 -34.51 21.60
CA GLU A 451 12.22 -33.15 21.38
C GLU A 451 13.76 -33.09 21.38
N ILE A 452 14.35 -32.50 20.34
CA ILE A 452 15.80 -32.35 20.22
C ILE A 452 16.23 -31.15 21.06
N VAL A 453 17.09 -31.42 22.05
CA VAL A 453 17.69 -30.39 22.91
C VAL A 453 19.20 -30.45 22.77
N VAL A 454 19.83 -29.34 22.47
CA VAL A 454 21.28 -29.24 22.34
C VAL A 454 21.81 -28.22 23.35
N SER A 455 22.79 -28.62 24.14
CA SER A 455 23.43 -27.74 25.13
C SER A 455 24.46 -26.82 24.46
N GLU A 456 24.57 -25.58 24.89
CA GLU A 456 25.64 -24.64 24.46
C GLU A 456 27.06 -25.14 24.78
N ARG A 457 27.20 -26.05 25.73
CA ARG A 457 28.49 -26.71 26.09
C ARG A 457 28.84 -27.89 25.20
N ASN A 458 27.99 -28.27 24.23
CA ASN A 458 28.29 -29.35 23.30
C ASN A 458 29.40 -28.89 22.34
N LYS A 459 30.53 -29.60 22.34
CA LYS A 459 31.70 -29.32 21.51
C LYS A 459 31.60 -29.92 20.11
N ASN A 460 30.66 -30.87 19.91
CA ASN A 460 30.49 -31.53 18.63
C ASN A 460 29.83 -30.62 17.59
N TRP A 461 30.06 -30.90 16.32
CA TRP A 461 29.28 -30.35 15.22
C TRP A 461 27.96 -31.09 15.13
N VAL A 462 26.94 -30.54 15.69
CA VAL A 462 25.59 -31.16 15.68
C VAL A 462 24.88 -30.81 14.38
N ILE A 463 24.49 -31.83 13.62
CA ILE A 463 23.81 -31.68 12.34
C ILE A 463 22.45 -32.42 12.43
N LEU A 464 21.38 -31.67 12.19
CA LEU A 464 20.03 -32.23 12.10
C LEU A 464 19.74 -32.54 10.64
N ILE A 465 19.41 -33.81 10.36
CA ILE A 465 19.19 -34.31 8.99
C ILE A 465 17.86 -35.06 8.95
N PRO A 466 16.96 -34.71 8.00
CA PRO A 466 15.71 -35.45 7.82
C PRO A 466 15.93 -36.93 7.47
N THR A 467 15.14 -37.84 8.09
CA THR A 467 15.27 -39.29 7.89
C THR A 467 15.14 -39.76 6.46
N GLN A 468 14.52 -39.00 5.60
CA GLN A 468 14.44 -39.29 4.16
C GLN A 468 15.81 -39.39 3.47
N TYR A 469 16.87 -38.76 4.04
CA TYR A 469 18.25 -38.79 3.53
C TYR A 469 19.11 -39.91 4.13
N LYS A 470 18.55 -40.81 4.92
CA LYS A 470 19.31 -41.93 5.50
C LYS A 470 20.01 -42.80 4.46
N LYS A 471 19.48 -42.93 3.26
CA LYS A 471 20.08 -43.68 2.15
C LYS A 471 21.42 -43.08 1.71
N ASP A 472 21.61 -41.79 1.85
CA ASP A 472 22.77 -41.03 1.37
C ASP A 472 23.81 -40.81 2.49
N ILE A 473 23.67 -41.48 3.62
CA ILE A 473 24.50 -41.26 4.84
C ILE A 473 26.00 -41.30 4.59
N LYS A 474 26.48 -42.14 3.67
CA LYS A 474 27.91 -42.24 3.34
C LYS A 474 28.41 -40.96 2.69
N GLU A 475 27.69 -40.50 1.69
CA GLU A 475 28.00 -39.23 0.95
C GLU A 475 27.87 -38.04 1.90
N ILE A 476 26.86 -38.01 2.73
CA ILE A 476 26.61 -36.93 3.72
C ILE A 476 27.80 -36.85 4.70
N LYS A 477 28.24 -38.00 5.25
CA LYS A 477 29.38 -38.04 6.17
C LYS A 477 30.67 -37.57 5.47
N GLU A 478 30.90 -38.02 4.25
CA GLU A 478 32.06 -37.61 3.47
C GLU A 478 32.03 -36.08 3.19
N TYR A 479 30.92 -35.57 2.76
CA TYR A 479 30.72 -34.15 2.52
C TYR A 479 31.04 -33.29 3.76
N PHE A 480 30.46 -33.61 4.90
CA PHE A 480 30.65 -32.83 6.11
C PHE A 480 32.05 -33.06 6.75
N ASN A 481 32.67 -34.22 6.58
CA ASN A 481 34.05 -34.42 7.00
C ASN A 481 35.03 -33.61 6.15
N ASN A 482 34.83 -33.57 4.85
CA ASN A 482 35.63 -32.73 3.95
C ASN A 482 35.46 -31.24 4.29
N TRP A 483 34.23 -30.82 4.57
CA TRP A 483 33.98 -29.43 4.97
C TRP A 483 34.61 -29.09 6.31
N LYS A 484 34.47 -29.93 7.32
CA LYS A 484 35.14 -29.79 8.62
C LYS A 484 36.66 -29.68 8.51
N SER A 485 37.28 -30.43 7.61
CA SER A 485 38.71 -30.37 7.39
C SER A 485 39.23 -29.02 6.93
N THR A 486 38.40 -28.25 6.19
CA THR A 486 38.71 -26.86 5.77
C THR A 486 38.85 -25.93 6.97
N TYR A 487 38.10 -26.15 8.03
CA TYR A 487 38.16 -25.33 9.26
C TYR A 487 39.20 -25.81 10.28
N ARG A 488 39.96 -26.89 9.99
CA ARG A 488 40.98 -27.49 10.88
C ARG A 488 40.44 -27.80 12.27
N ASP A 489 39.13 -28.11 12.37
CA ASP A 489 38.48 -28.46 13.64
C ASP A 489 38.56 -29.96 13.90
N ASN A 490 38.93 -30.37 15.13
CA ASN A 490 39.07 -31.75 15.55
C ASN A 490 37.81 -32.32 16.23
N ASN A 491 36.77 -31.50 16.45
CA ASN A 491 35.54 -31.93 17.10
C ASN A 491 34.81 -33.00 16.28
N LYS A 492 34.04 -33.88 16.96
CA LYS A 492 33.27 -34.93 16.28
C LYS A 492 32.04 -34.33 15.57
N ILE A 493 31.62 -34.99 14.48
CA ILE A 493 30.34 -34.73 13.86
C ILE A 493 29.29 -35.66 14.50
N GLU A 494 28.24 -35.04 15.03
CA GLU A 494 27.08 -35.70 15.62
C GLU A 494 25.87 -35.50 14.73
N ILE A 495 25.35 -36.57 14.14
CA ILE A 495 24.17 -36.52 13.27
C ILE A 495 22.96 -36.94 14.07
N ILE A 496 21.93 -36.06 14.13
CA ILE A 496 20.64 -36.36 14.72
C ILE A 496 19.62 -36.43 13.60
N TRP A 497 18.92 -37.55 13.50
CA TRP A 497 17.88 -37.73 12.49
C TRP A 497 16.57 -37.08 12.92
N THR A 498 16.06 -36.14 12.08
CA THR A 498 14.79 -35.50 12.37
C THR A 498 13.63 -36.25 11.70
N LYS A 499 12.48 -36.19 12.34
CA LYS A 499 11.22 -36.69 11.79
C LYS A 499 10.92 -35.94 10.47
N PRO A 500 10.40 -36.64 9.43
CA PRO A 500 10.06 -35.98 8.16
C PRO A 500 8.80 -35.10 8.28
N SER A 501 8.63 -34.21 7.33
CA SER A 501 7.49 -33.30 7.20
C SER A 501 7.38 -32.27 8.32
N GLN A 502 8.51 -31.77 8.81
CA GLN A 502 8.56 -30.64 9.74
C GLN A 502 8.92 -29.35 9.02
N GLU A 503 8.16 -28.30 9.30
CA GLU A 503 8.37 -26.97 8.77
C GLU A 503 9.03 -26.06 9.80
N TYR A 504 10.04 -25.29 9.36
CA TYR A 504 10.84 -24.43 10.21
C TYR A 504 10.79 -22.99 9.75
N PHE A 505 10.47 -22.07 10.67
CA PHE A 505 10.39 -20.67 10.37
C PHE A 505 11.78 -20.05 10.22
N SER A 506 12.02 -19.44 9.06
CA SER A 506 13.35 -18.95 8.67
C SER A 506 13.73 -17.59 9.28
N TYR A 507 12.82 -16.83 9.83
CA TYR A 507 13.02 -15.42 10.20
C TYR A 507 13.62 -14.57 9.07
N ASN A 508 13.51 -15.01 7.81
CA ASN A 508 14.01 -14.32 6.63
C ASN A 508 12.88 -14.16 5.62
N MET A 509 12.56 -12.90 5.29
CA MET A 509 11.49 -12.55 4.34
C MET A 509 11.78 -12.93 2.90
N ASN A 510 13.06 -13.10 2.55
CA ASN A 510 13.50 -13.43 1.20
C ASN A 510 13.41 -14.94 0.90
N VAL A 511 13.13 -15.75 1.91
CA VAL A 511 12.79 -17.18 1.71
C VAL A 511 11.42 -17.26 1.05
N SER A 512 11.37 -17.85 -0.16
CA SER A 512 10.22 -17.80 -1.09
C SER A 512 9.06 -18.71 -0.71
N THR A 513 9.25 -19.63 0.22
CA THR A 513 8.23 -20.59 0.64
C THR A 513 7.09 -19.95 1.42
N GLU A 514 5.94 -20.61 1.46
CA GLU A 514 4.76 -20.15 2.16
C GLU A 514 5.04 -19.94 3.65
N GLY A 515 4.73 -18.77 4.17
CA GLY A 515 5.01 -18.40 5.57
C GLY A 515 6.48 -18.16 5.88
N ASN A 516 7.39 -18.10 4.89
CA ASN A 516 8.83 -18.09 5.07
C ASN A 516 9.32 -19.30 5.91
N LYS A 517 8.64 -20.45 5.74
CA LYS A 517 8.98 -21.71 6.37
C LYS A 517 9.67 -22.62 5.37
N VAL A 518 10.66 -23.36 5.84
CA VAL A 518 11.39 -24.34 5.05
C VAL A 518 11.02 -25.74 5.53
N LEU A 519 10.64 -26.60 4.59
CA LEU A 519 10.29 -27.98 4.87
C LEU A 519 11.56 -28.85 4.88
N ASP A 520 11.77 -29.58 5.97
CA ASP A 520 12.84 -30.58 6.13
C ASP A 520 14.25 -30.10 5.69
N PRO A 521 14.76 -28.94 6.15
CA PRO A 521 16.11 -28.50 5.85
C PRO A 521 17.15 -29.33 6.60
N VAL A 522 18.37 -29.38 6.08
CA VAL A 522 19.54 -29.81 6.85
C VAL A 522 20.03 -28.62 7.67
N MET A 523 20.19 -28.79 8.98
CA MET A 523 20.54 -27.70 9.88
C MET A 523 21.77 -28.01 10.72
N PHE A 524 22.68 -27.06 10.80
CA PHE A 524 23.71 -27.04 11.80
C PHE A 524 23.25 -26.35 13.06
N VAL A 525 23.42 -26.97 14.20
CA VAL A 525 23.21 -26.36 15.51
C VAL A 525 24.54 -25.81 16.01
N GLY A 526 24.72 -24.51 15.89
CA GLY A 526 25.92 -23.83 16.35
C GLY A 526 25.86 -23.55 17.84
N THR A 527 26.76 -24.17 18.61
CA THR A 527 26.94 -23.94 20.04
C THR A 527 28.18 -23.10 20.31
N GLU A 528 28.25 -22.36 21.43
CA GLU A 528 29.38 -21.50 21.79
C GLU A 528 30.71 -22.31 21.96
N ASP A 529 30.64 -23.54 22.43
CA ASP A 529 31.82 -24.43 22.62
C ASP A 529 32.10 -25.34 21.40
N GLY A 530 31.16 -25.42 20.44
CA GLY A 530 31.20 -26.23 19.23
C GLY A 530 31.43 -25.43 17.95
N LEU A 531 30.51 -25.56 17.00
CA LEU A 531 30.64 -24.97 15.67
C LEU A 531 30.83 -23.44 15.70
N PHE A 532 30.19 -22.73 16.62
CA PHE A 532 30.32 -21.26 16.70
C PHE A 532 31.54 -20.77 17.48
N LYS A 533 32.37 -21.68 17.98
CA LYS A 533 33.63 -21.33 18.63
C LYS A 533 34.62 -20.76 17.60
N GLY A 534 34.89 -19.46 17.66
CA GLY A 534 35.76 -18.77 16.71
C GLY A 534 35.16 -18.61 15.31
N TRP A 535 33.88 -18.86 15.17
CA TRP A 535 33.16 -18.56 13.94
C TRP A 535 32.99 -17.05 13.82
N ASN A 536 33.37 -16.51 12.64
CA ASN A 536 33.01 -15.14 12.29
C ASN A 536 31.51 -15.09 12.04
N HIS A 537 30.76 -14.76 13.07
CA HIS A 537 29.30 -14.66 12.97
C HIS A 537 28.95 -13.52 12.03
N TYR A 538 28.42 -13.85 10.87
CA TYR A 538 27.82 -12.86 10.01
C TYR A 538 26.47 -12.42 10.63
N ILE A 539 26.56 -11.66 11.74
CA ILE A 539 25.39 -11.12 12.44
C ILE A 539 24.75 -10.02 11.60
N PHE A 540 25.59 -9.24 10.91
CA PHE A 540 25.22 -8.08 10.15
C PHE A 540 25.41 -8.29 8.65
N ASN A 541 24.60 -7.64 7.85
CA ASN A 541 24.62 -7.65 6.38
C ASN A 541 24.47 -9.03 5.72
N ALA A 542 24.18 -10.06 6.49
CA ALA A 542 23.71 -11.32 5.95
C ALA A 542 22.23 -11.16 5.55
N ASP A 543 21.83 -11.84 4.51
CA ASP A 543 20.45 -11.84 4.06
C ASP A 543 19.52 -12.30 5.19
N GLY A 544 18.55 -11.43 5.51
CA GLY A 544 17.57 -11.66 6.57
C GLY A 544 18.07 -11.38 7.99
N ASN A 545 19.28 -10.83 8.20
CA ASN A 545 19.82 -10.52 9.54
C ASN A 545 19.64 -11.67 10.53
N PRO A 546 20.48 -12.70 10.51
CA PRO A 546 20.22 -13.98 11.16
C PRO A 546 20.07 -13.90 12.69
N LEU A 547 20.68 -12.91 13.35
CA LEU A 547 20.56 -12.73 14.80
C LEU A 547 19.29 -11.94 15.16
N LYS A 548 18.43 -12.53 16.01
CA LYS A 548 17.20 -11.94 16.54
C LYS A 548 17.32 -11.83 18.06
N ALA A 549 17.47 -10.61 18.59
CA ALA A 549 17.54 -10.39 20.04
C ALA A 549 16.15 -10.18 20.63
N LYS A 550 15.91 -10.75 21.80
CA LYS A 550 14.63 -10.63 22.49
C LYS A 550 14.47 -9.22 23.10
N VAL A 551 13.29 -8.63 22.93
CA VAL A 551 12.97 -7.29 23.48
C VAL A 551 12.36 -7.42 24.86
N ASP A 552 12.81 -6.57 25.77
CA ASP A 552 12.14 -6.28 27.03
C ASP A 552 11.17 -5.10 26.77
N LYS A 553 9.88 -5.38 26.82
CA LYS A 553 8.82 -4.38 26.49
C LYS A 553 8.77 -3.21 27.47
N ASP A 554 9.35 -3.38 28.66
CA ASP A 554 9.35 -2.35 29.70
C ASP A 554 10.46 -1.30 29.52
N LYS A 555 11.35 -1.50 28.54
CA LYS A 555 12.47 -0.61 28.26
C LYS A 555 12.43 -0.02 26.87
N PRO A 556 12.76 1.27 26.69
CA PRO A 556 12.89 1.85 25.35
C PRO A 556 13.94 1.11 24.52
N LEU A 557 13.59 0.75 23.29
CA LEU A 557 14.38 -0.12 22.42
C LEU A 557 15.85 0.30 22.28
N HIS A 558 16.08 1.58 21.98
CA HIS A 558 17.43 2.12 21.79
C HIS A 558 18.28 2.14 23.08
N LYS A 559 17.65 2.24 24.26
CA LYS A 559 18.37 2.21 25.53
C LYS A 559 18.75 0.79 25.94
N GLN A 560 17.88 -0.18 25.66
CA GLN A 560 18.10 -1.58 26.02
C GLN A 560 19.36 -2.16 25.39
N PHE A 561 19.60 -1.89 24.11
CA PHE A 561 20.73 -2.48 23.38
C PHE A 561 21.97 -1.60 23.33
N LYS A 562 21.88 -0.30 23.62
CA LYS A 562 22.99 0.65 23.53
C LYS A 562 24.22 0.23 24.36
N ASP A 563 24.01 -0.21 25.60
CA ASP A 563 25.09 -0.57 26.50
C ASP A 563 25.71 -1.93 26.11
N ILE A 564 24.89 -2.87 25.63
CA ILE A 564 25.34 -4.17 25.15
C ILE A 564 26.23 -4.01 23.91
N ILE A 565 25.79 -3.21 22.95
CA ILE A 565 26.51 -2.90 21.71
C ILE A 565 27.82 -2.18 22.02
N LYS A 566 27.77 -1.10 22.79
CA LYS A 566 28.96 -0.33 23.18
C LYS A 566 29.99 -1.21 23.92
N SER A 567 29.54 -2.11 24.78
CA SER A 567 30.42 -3.01 25.55
C SER A 567 30.99 -4.16 24.70
N SER A 568 30.50 -4.40 23.49
CA SER A 568 31.05 -5.36 22.53
C SER A 568 32.20 -4.76 21.70
N GLY A 569 32.42 -3.45 21.75
CA GLY A 569 33.42 -2.74 20.94
C GLY A 569 32.93 -2.32 19.57
N ILE A 570 31.65 -2.57 19.24
CA ILE A 570 31.06 -2.14 17.98
C ILE A 570 30.55 -0.69 18.17
N ASP A 571 30.81 0.16 17.19
CA ASP A 571 30.29 1.53 17.23
C ASP A 571 28.77 1.52 17.13
N SER A 572 28.10 1.88 18.22
CA SER A 572 26.64 1.91 18.33
C SER A 572 25.96 2.90 17.37
N SER A 573 26.74 3.82 16.79
CA SER A 573 26.22 4.84 15.89
C SER A 573 25.98 4.34 14.47
N SER A 574 26.71 3.31 14.07
CA SER A 574 26.50 2.65 12.78
C SER A 574 25.43 1.56 12.84
N LEU A 575 24.93 1.27 14.01
CA LEU A 575 24.04 0.14 14.25
C LEU A 575 22.62 0.60 14.50
N ARG A 576 21.71 0.15 13.61
CA ARG A 576 20.27 0.39 13.73
C ARG A 576 19.60 -0.85 14.31
N VAL A 577 18.73 -0.64 15.29
CA VAL A 577 17.95 -1.72 15.92
C VAL A 577 16.50 -1.58 15.47
N ASN A 578 16.00 -2.55 14.72
CA ASN A 578 14.64 -2.56 14.18
C ASN A 578 13.88 -3.79 14.68
N TYR A 579 12.56 -3.69 14.84
CA TYR A 579 11.76 -4.88 15.12
C TYR A 579 11.88 -5.88 13.95
N ALA A 580 12.04 -7.15 14.28
CA ALA A 580 12.24 -8.21 13.29
C ALA A 580 11.06 -8.35 12.31
N ASN A 581 9.85 -7.97 12.75
CA ASN A 581 8.64 -7.99 11.92
C ASN A 581 8.32 -6.64 11.22
N GLU A 582 9.17 -5.62 11.35
CA GLU A 582 8.88 -4.26 10.85
C GLU A 582 8.66 -4.22 9.34
N GLU A 583 9.52 -4.88 8.58
CA GLU A 583 9.38 -4.97 7.12
C GLU A 583 8.09 -5.69 6.71
N VAL A 584 7.69 -6.72 7.47
CA VAL A 584 6.43 -7.43 7.26
C VAL A 584 5.24 -6.52 7.56
N GLN A 585 5.31 -5.75 8.65
CA GLN A 585 4.25 -4.79 9.00
C GLN A 585 4.09 -3.71 7.94
N PHE A 586 5.17 -3.25 7.33
CA PHE A 586 5.11 -2.33 6.20
C PHE A 586 4.31 -2.94 5.03
N LYS A 587 4.65 -4.16 4.62
CA LYS A 587 3.94 -4.88 3.55
C LYS A 587 2.48 -5.20 3.92
N ILE A 588 2.20 -5.47 5.19
CA ILE A 588 0.83 -5.66 5.70
C ILE A 588 0.01 -4.37 5.59
N ASN A 589 0.59 -3.24 5.95
CA ASN A 589 -0.10 -1.94 5.86
C ASN A 589 -0.36 -1.56 4.40
N GLU A 590 0.57 -1.82 3.52
CA GLU A 590 0.39 -1.68 2.07
C GLU A 590 -0.79 -2.55 1.58
N TYR A 591 -0.83 -3.83 1.98
CA TYR A 591 -1.95 -4.72 1.68
C TYR A 591 -3.29 -4.20 2.22
N LYS A 592 -3.33 -3.74 3.48
CA LYS A 592 -4.54 -3.17 4.08
C LYS A 592 -5.05 -1.96 3.30
N ASN A 593 -4.16 -1.13 2.79
CA ASN A 593 -4.51 0.03 1.98
C ASN A 593 -5.07 -0.40 0.62
N TYR A 594 -4.44 -1.35 -0.08
CA TYR A 594 -4.99 -1.92 -1.31
C TYR A 594 -6.36 -2.56 -1.08
N PHE A 595 -6.51 -3.31 0.01
CA PHE A 595 -7.79 -3.94 0.37
C PHE A 595 -8.89 -2.91 0.66
N LYS A 596 -8.59 -1.84 1.41
CA LYS A 596 -9.53 -0.73 1.65
C LYS A 596 -9.98 -0.08 0.34
N ASN A 597 -9.04 0.19 -0.57
CA ASN A 597 -9.33 0.79 -1.87
C ASN A 597 -10.20 -0.13 -2.73
N LEU A 598 -9.93 -1.43 -2.72
CA LEU A 598 -10.73 -2.42 -3.43
C LEU A 598 -12.16 -2.50 -2.86
N VAL A 599 -12.32 -2.50 -1.54
CA VAL A 599 -13.64 -2.53 -0.89
C VAL A 599 -14.44 -1.28 -1.25
N LEU A 600 -13.82 -0.10 -1.21
CA LEU A 600 -14.48 1.16 -1.63
C LEU A 600 -14.90 1.11 -3.11
N GLY A 601 -14.04 0.59 -3.97
CA GLY A 601 -14.34 0.37 -5.39
C GLY A 601 -15.51 -0.61 -5.59
N LEU A 602 -15.53 -1.72 -4.84
CA LEU A 602 -16.62 -2.70 -4.89
C LEU A 602 -17.95 -2.12 -4.42
N ILE A 603 -17.98 -1.41 -3.32
CA ILE A 603 -19.22 -0.78 -2.78
C ILE A 603 -19.75 0.22 -3.81
N SER A 604 -18.90 1.08 -4.36
CA SER A 604 -19.31 2.04 -5.38
C SER A 604 -19.88 1.34 -6.61
N GLY A 605 -19.19 0.35 -7.15
CA GLY A 605 -19.62 -0.38 -8.33
C GLY A 605 -20.92 -1.17 -8.15
N VAL A 606 -21.08 -1.85 -7.01
CA VAL A 606 -22.33 -2.57 -6.70
C VAL A 606 -23.51 -1.59 -6.60
N THR A 607 -23.31 -0.45 -5.94
CA THR A 607 -24.34 0.60 -5.83
C THR A 607 -24.77 1.08 -7.22
N ILE A 608 -23.85 1.27 -8.12
CA ILE A 608 -24.04 1.66 -9.50
C ILE A 608 -24.88 0.66 -10.28
N ILE A 609 -24.44 -0.59 -10.28
CA ILE A 609 -25.11 -1.69 -10.98
C ILE A 609 -26.53 -1.83 -10.44
N PHE A 610 -26.73 -1.77 -9.13
CA PHE A 610 -28.03 -1.84 -8.48
C PHE A 610 -28.99 -0.78 -9.00
N VAL A 611 -28.54 0.45 -9.13
CA VAL A 611 -29.37 1.56 -9.65
C VAL A 611 -29.75 1.34 -11.11
N ILE A 612 -28.82 0.89 -11.94
CA ILE A 612 -29.08 0.63 -13.36
C ILE A 612 -30.07 -0.53 -13.52
N ILE A 613 -29.96 -1.56 -12.68
CA ILE A 613 -30.93 -2.68 -12.66
C ILE A 613 -32.33 -2.16 -12.34
N ILE A 614 -32.48 -1.37 -11.28
CA ILE A 614 -33.79 -0.77 -10.91
C ILE A 614 -34.34 0.07 -12.08
N GLN A 615 -33.52 0.82 -12.74
CA GLN A 615 -33.91 1.62 -13.90
C GLN A 615 -34.36 0.75 -15.07
N SER A 616 -33.61 -0.30 -15.39
CA SER A 616 -33.95 -1.24 -16.47
C SER A 616 -35.29 -1.93 -16.21
N ILE A 617 -35.53 -2.35 -14.97
CA ILE A 617 -36.79 -2.99 -14.55
C ILE A 617 -37.96 -2.02 -14.69
N ASN A 618 -37.82 -0.79 -14.19
CA ASN A 618 -38.86 0.23 -14.30
C ASN A 618 -39.19 0.56 -15.76
N ASN A 619 -38.18 0.61 -16.63
CA ASN A 619 -38.37 0.86 -18.06
C ASN A 619 -39.11 -0.29 -18.73
N TYR A 620 -38.66 -1.51 -18.49
CA TYR A 620 -39.31 -2.70 -19.05
C TYR A 620 -40.77 -2.77 -18.62
N PHE A 621 -41.05 -2.54 -17.32
CA PHE A 621 -42.43 -2.55 -16.81
C PHE A 621 -43.27 -1.47 -17.47
N ASN A 622 -42.75 -0.25 -17.58
CA ASN A 622 -43.51 0.85 -18.20
C ASN A 622 -43.78 0.60 -19.69
N GLN A 623 -42.90 -0.11 -20.40
CA GLN A 623 -43.13 -0.50 -21.79
C GLN A 623 -44.20 -1.55 -21.93
N ASN A 624 -44.14 -2.57 -21.09
CA ASN A 624 -44.93 -3.77 -21.24
C ASN A 624 -46.14 -3.84 -20.30
N LYS A 625 -46.47 -2.71 -19.60
CA LYS A 625 -47.51 -2.70 -18.56
C LYS A 625 -48.84 -3.26 -19.04
N LYS A 626 -49.31 -2.97 -20.25
CA LYS A 626 -50.55 -3.51 -20.81
C LYS A 626 -50.50 -5.02 -21.00
N LEU A 627 -49.40 -5.52 -21.54
CA LEU A 627 -49.18 -6.96 -21.74
C LEU A 627 -49.11 -7.72 -20.41
N ILE A 628 -48.36 -7.14 -19.45
CA ILE A 628 -48.22 -7.71 -18.10
C ILE A 628 -49.58 -7.73 -17.37
N PHE A 629 -50.37 -6.69 -17.56
CA PHE A 629 -51.68 -6.62 -16.97
C PHE A 629 -52.62 -7.71 -17.56
N VAL A 630 -52.67 -7.83 -18.90
CA VAL A 630 -53.46 -8.87 -19.57
C VAL A 630 -53.02 -10.28 -19.12
N ARG A 631 -51.70 -10.55 -19.07
CA ARG A 631 -51.18 -11.82 -18.57
C ARG A 631 -51.56 -12.05 -17.10
N SER A 632 -51.54 -10.99 -16.27
CA SER A 632 -51.94 -11.08 -14.87
C SER A 632 -53.41 -11.42 -14.71
N PHE A 633 -54.28 -10.83 -15.53
CA PHE A 633 -55.72 -11.10 -15.53
C PHE A 633 -56.04 -12.55 -15.98
N HIS A 634 -55.26 -13.11 -16.90
CA HIS A 634 -55.39 -14.50 -17.37
C HIS A 634 -54.69 -15.54 -16.46
N GLY A 635 -54.21 -15.13 -15.27
CA GLY A 635 -53.67 -16.07 -14.29
C GLY A 635 -52.26 -16.62 -14.58
N TYR A 636 -51.52 -16.01 -15.50
CA TYR A 636 -50.13 -16.42 -15.78
C TYR A 636 -49.25 -16.34 -14.51
N SER A 637 -48.33 -17.29 -14.37
CA SER A 637 -47.32 -17.26 -13.28
C SER A 637 -46.36 -16.04 -13.39
N ASN A 638 -45.72 -15.66 -12.31
CA ASN A 638 -44.79 -14.51 -12.35
C ASN A 638 -43.62 -14.73 -13.31
N LEU A 639 -43.14 -15.95 -13.48
CA LEU A 639 -42.08 -16.27 -14.44
C LEU A 639 -42.53 -16.10 -15.88
N GLU A 640 -43.74 -16.53 -16.19
CA GLU A 640 -44.32 -16.39 -17.53
C GLU A 640 -44.68 -14.93 -17.86
N LYS A 641 -45.15 -14.13 -16.89
CA LYS A 641 -45.41 -12.70 -17.08
C LYS A 641 -44.16 -11.93 -17.51
N PHE A 642 -43.03 -12.29 -16.93
CA PHE A 642 -41.76 -11.56 -17.10
C PHE A 642 -40.73 -12.31 -17.93
N LYS A 643 -41.08 -13.40 -18.58
CA LYS A 643 -40.22 -14.29 -19.42
C LYS A 643 -39.33 -13.48 -20.40
N GLU A 644 -39.90 -12.49 -21.06
CA GLU A 644 -39.18 -11.66 -22.02
C GLU A 644 -38.08 -10.81 -21.37
N TYR A 645 -38.28 -10.36 -20.12
CA TYR A 645 -37.27 -9.61 -19.37
C TYR A 645 -36.10 -10.52 -18.96
N PHE A 646 -36.38 -11.72 -18.51
CA PHE A 646 -35.32 -12.68 -18.17
C PHE A 646 -34.50 -13.06 -19.42
N TYR A 647 -35.16 -13.23 -20.55
CA TYR A 647 -34.46 -13.47 -21.81
C TYR A 647 -33.59 -12.27 -22.23
N PHE A 648 -34.03 -11.07 -21.94
CA PHE A 648 -33.28 -9.86 -22.20
C PHE A 648 -32.04 -9.76 -21.28
N ILE A 649 -32.17 -10.13 -20.00
CA ILE A 649 -31.02 -10.24 -19.08
C ILE A 649 -29.96 -11.19 -19.65
N LEU A 650 -30.37 -12.41 -19.97
CA LEU A 650 -29.46 -13.43 -20.50
C LEU A 650 -28.74 -12.98 -21.78
N LYS A 651 -29.44 -12.33 -22.72
CA LYS A 651 -28.83 -11.76 -23.92
C LYS A 651 -27.79 -10.68 -23.58
N THR A 652 -28.10 -9.79 -22.64
CA THR A 652 -27.19 -8.71 -22.22
C THR A 652 -25.91 -9.27 -21.61
N TYR A 653 -26.04 -10.23 -20.71
CA TYR A 653 -24.85 -10.86 -20.09
C TYR A 653 -24.08 -11.77 -21.06
N GLY A 654 -24.75 -12.39 -22.04
CA GLY A 654 -24.09 -13.06 -23.13
C GLY A 654 -23.19 -12.14 -23.96
N PHE A 655 -23.66 -10.92 -24.26
CA PHE A 655 -22.85 -9.89 -24.89
C PHE A 655 -21.67 -9.46 -24.01
N ILE A 656 -21.88 -9.26 -22.72
CA ILE A 656 -20.82 -8.92 -21.77
C ILE A 656 -19.75 -10.02 -21.74
N ALA A 657 -20.17 -11.29 -21.70
CA ALA A 657 -19.26 -12.43 -21.73
C ALA A 657 -18.38 -12.47 -22.97
N LEU A 658 -18.96 -12.22 -24.16
CA LEU A 658 -18.20 -12.13 -25.42
C LEU A 658 -17.16 -11.00 -25.39
N PHE A 659 -17.53 -9.82 -24.89
CA PHE A 659 -16.59 -8.71 -24.77
C PHE A 659 -15.48 -8.98 -23.76
N MET A 660 -15.76 -9.65 -22.62
CA MET A 660 -14.75 -10.06 -21.65
C MET A 660 -13.70 -11.00 -22.25
N LEU A 661 -14.11 -11.90 -23.16
CA LEU A 661 -13.19 -12.75 -23.88
C LEU A 661 -12.27 -11.95 -24.82
N ILE A 662 -12.81 -10.95 -25.50
CA ILE A 662 -12.05 -10.08 -26.42
C ILE A 662 -11.01 -9.26 -25.65
N ILE A 663 -11.38 -8.70 -24.48
CA ILE A 663 -10.50 -7.86 -23.64
C ILE A 663 -9.48 -8.71 -22.83
N ARG A 664 -9.57 -10.05 -22.90
CA ARG A 664 -8.70 -10.98 -22.18
C ARG A 664 -8.71 -10.78 -20.65
N VAL A 665 -9.88 -10.51 -20.09
CA VAL A 665 -10.05 -10.46 -18.63
C VAL A 665 -9.74 -11.82 -18.02
N ASN A 666 -9.17 -11.87 -16.83
CA ASN A 666 -8.93 -13.12 -16.11
C ASN A 666 -10.22 -13.95 -16.02
N LEU A 667 -10.20 -15.15 -16.57
CA LEU A 667 -11.38 -15.98 -16.84
C LEU A 667 -12.14 -16.32 -15.53
N LYS A 668 -11.41 -16.58 -14.44
CA LYS A 668 -12.02 -16.86 -13.14
C LYS A 668 -12.77 -15.64 -12.59
N VAL A 669 -12.15 -14.47 -12.65
CA VAL A 669 -12.73 -13.21 -12.17
C VAL A 669 -13.93 -12.82 -13.02
N GLY A 670 -13.79 -12.89 -14.36
CA GLY A 670 -14.86 -12.59 -15.30
C GLY A 670 -16.08 -13.48 -15.09
N LEU A 671 -15.90 -14.79 -14.98
CA LEU A 671 -16.99 -15.73 -14.72
C LEU A 671 -17.68 -15.50 -13.37
N THR A 672 -16.91 -15.22 -12.32
CA THR A 672 -17.48 -14.92 -11.00
C THR A 672 -18.36 -13.68 -11.05
N ILE A 673 -17.92 -12.59 -11.68
CA ILE A 673 -18.70 -11.35 -11.82
C ILE A 673 -19.93 -11.56 -12.69
N LEU A 674 -19.83 -12.33 -13.77
CA LEU A 674 -20.98 -12.66 -14.61
C LEU A 674 -22.05 -13.45 -13.85
N ILE A 675 -21.67 -14.53 -13.16
CA ILE A 675 -22.59 -15.39 -12.43
C ILE A 675 -23.24 -14.60 -11.30
N THR A 676 -22.45 -13.88 -10.49
CA THR A 676 -22.99 -13.05 -9.38
C THR A 676 -23.86 -11.92 -9.91
N GLY A 677 -23.50 -11.27 -11.00
CA GLY A 677 -24.28 -10.22 -11.65
C GLY A 677 -25.62 -10.72 -12.16
N ILE A 678 -25.65 -11.86 -12.88
CA ILE A 678 -26.89 -12.47 -13.38
C ILE A 678 -27.79 -12.87 -12.22
N THR A 679 -27.28 -13.56 -11.22
CA THR A 679 -28.08 -14.03 -10.07
C THR A 679 -28.67 -12.87 -9.27
N LEU A 680 -27.90 -11.85 -8.98
CA LEU A 680 -28.37 -10.65 -8.30
C LEU A 680 -29.44 -9.91 -9.13
N GLU A 681 -29.22 -9.74 -10.43
CA GLU A 681 -30.22 -9.07 -11.28
C GLU A 681 -31.53 -9.84 -11.39
N ILE A 682 -31.48 -11.15 -11.51
CA ILE A 682 -32.68 -11.99 -11.54
C ILE A 682 -33.43 -11.88 -10.21
N LEU A 683 -32.75 -11.96 -9.08
CA LEU A 683 -33.35 -11.83 -7.76
C LEU A 683 -34.02 -10.46 -7.56
N ILE A 684 -33.30 -9.40 -7.87
CA ILE A 684 -33.83 -8.02 -7.78
C ILE A 684 -35.02 -7.84 -8.72
N ALA A 685 -34.94 -8.37 -9.95
CA ALA A 685 -36.00 -8.29 -10.93
C ALA A 685 -37.26 -9.01 -10.44
N LEU A 686 -37.14 -10.21 -9.89
CA LEU A 686 -38.26 -10.96 -9.35
C LEU A 686 -38.98 -10.16 -8.25
N VAL A 687 -38.21 -9.66 -7.27
CA VAL A 687 -38.79 -8.89 -6.15
C VAL A 687 -39.48 -7.61 -6.63
N LEU A 688 -38.77 -6.81 -7.43
CA LEU A 688 -39.25 -5.50 -7.89
C LEU A 688 -40.45 -5.62 -8.85
N LEU A 689 -40.39 -6.55 -9.79
CA LEU A 689 -41.50 -6.76 -10.74
C LEU A 689 -42.78 -7.21 -10.03
N ILE A 690 -42.68 -8.05 -8.99
CA ILE A 690 -43.81 -8.45 -8.17
C ILE A 690 -44.39 -7.24 -7.41
N ILE A 691 -43.54 -6.45 -6.77
CA ILE A 691 -43.96 -5.25 -6.01
C ILE A 691 -44.63 -4.22 -6.93
N ILE A 692 -44.02 -3.94 -8.07
CA ILE A 692 -44.53 -2.96 -9.04
C ILE A 692 -45.87 -3.46 -9.61
N ASN A 693 -45.97 -4.74 -9.97
CA ASN A 693 -47.19 -5.33 -10.49
C ASN A 693 -48.34 -5.24 -9.48
N LYS A 694 -48.12 -5.59 -8.22
CA LYS A 694 -49.11 -5.43 -7.15
C LYS A 694 -49.58 -3.97 -6.99
N ARG A 695 -48.69 -3.01 -6.99
CA ARG A 695 -49.01 -1.58 -6.89
C ARG A 695 -49.80 -1.06 -8.10
N HIS A 696 -49.51 -1.52 -9.28
CA HIS A 696 -50.22 -1.14 -10.51
C HIS A 696 -51.57 -1.80 -10.63
N LEU A 697 -51.72 -3.07 -10.25
CA LEU A 697 -53.03 -3.75 -10.18
C LEU A 697 -53.98 -3.02 -9.26
N LEU A 698 -53.53 -2.58 -8.07
CA LEU A 698 -54.33 -1.79 -7.13
C LEU A 698 -54.77 -0.44 -7.71
N LYS A 699 -53.95 0.24 -8.50
CA LYS A 699 -54.30 1.49 -9.17
C LYS A 699 -55.33 1.29 -10.26
N VAL A 700 -55.14 0.24 -11.08
CA VAL A 700 -56.10 -0.10 -12.16
C VAL A 700 -57.46 -0.49 -11.58
N LEU A 701 -57.48 -1.26 -10.49
CA LEU A 701 -58.73 -1.60 -9.78
C LEU A 701 -59.42 -0.40 -9.15
N LYS A 702 -58.71 0.69 -8.86
CA LYS A 702 -59.26 1.97 -8.36
C LYS A 702 -59.66 2.95 -9.46
N GLY A 703 -59.58 2.52 -10.75
CA GLY A 703 -59.91 3.39 -11.88
C GLY A 703 -58.83 4.36 -12.32
N ASP A 704 -57.64 4.35 -11.69
CA ASP A 704 -56.49 5.17 -12.05
C ASP A 704 -55.66 4.46 -13.13
N TRP A 705 -55.88 4.79 -14.40
CA TRP A 705 -55.17 4.24 -15.57
C TRP A 705 -53.84 4.93 -15.87
#